data_e1fe4f1de1fce912f0123d30109a4fe1
#
_entry.id   e1fe4f1de1fce912f0123d30109a4fe1
#
_cell.length_a   1.000
_cell.length_b   1.000
_cell.length_c   1.000
_cell.angle_alpha   90.00
_cell.angle_beta   90.00
_cell.angle_gamma   90.00
#
_symmetry.space_group_name_H-M   'P 1'
#
loop_
_entity.id
_entity.type
_entity.pdbx_description
1 polymer ?
#
loop_
_entity_poly.entity_id
_entity_poly.type
_entity_poly.pdbx_seq_one_letter_code
_entity_poly.pdbx_strand_id
1 'polypeptide(L)'
;MKKTTYTPYSADNDEIDFGQQLRVIWTNKYKILAALLAGGILGAAFSLASTPQYRADAMLEIETRQNQILTEINSIFNNQTTPSEAEVELVQSRLVLGKTVDDLQLDQEVKAKYTPVIGSLMHNISGDPDPKLTVGSFTVQDEWFNKTFTLTAKSNKAYTLTLPDKRVVEGKVGVPLKINNQTTLKIDQILANPGQEFALTKFSRISAIENIQNKLAVISKGKTSPIINLTFTGTDPKRTSVILNSIANNYVAQNRERDVQVASSGLAFISEELPRLKETLQDAENKLNAYRQQSGSLDIPLESKGALESLTGIETQITLLKTEEAGLAELYTPEHPSYKAVLDKLAVLERAKNKINQQIAELPNTQQEVIRLTRDVETNQATYVQLLSKQQELNIMKASAQGNVRIVDYAYVPENPVAPRKAVITLLSALAAGSLTALWLMIRNRMKNGITSSEEIENLNLEVVALVPHSKTQQKRDFFKNKFKKTGGRSNYLLASEDRADTAVEAIRALRTNIYFSMLDAPNNVLMITGAAPEAGKSFISANLATVMAQSGKRVLLIDTDMRKGYLDRLFGLTPEFGLSDILNGKAAPAKAVQETGIENLHLISSGSYPSNPSELLMDNRFNELLAHARQRYDYVILDTPPVLAVTDAVIIGQHAGTVLMISRYAHTRARELEASVERLKQNHINIKGVVLNGMKREANNSYDYYAYDAYHSGNNKS
;
A
#
# COMPACT_ATOMS: atom_id res chain seq x y z
N MET A 1 51.32 8.85 34.30
CA MET A 1 50.22 9.57 33.59
C MET A 1 49.85 8.82 32.32
N LYS A 2 48.85 7.95 32.37
CA LYS A 2 48.28 7.31 31.20
C LYS A 2 47.04 8.12 30.77
N LYS A 3 47.10 8.76 29.63
CA LYS A 3 45.94 9.41 29.00
C LYS A 3 44.95 8.31 28.57
N THR A 4 43.86 8.18 29.29
CA THR A 4 42.70 7.40 28.85
C THR A 4 41.99 8.19 27.77
N THR A 5 42.14 7.75 26.54
CA THR A 5 41.39 8.27 25.36
C THR A 5 39.95 7.81 25.48
N TYR A 6 39.05 8.76 25.68
CA TYR A 6 37.61 8.56 25.58
C TYR A 6 37.27 8.25 24.13
N THR A 7 36.80 7.06 23.84
CA THR A 7 36.07 6.76 22.59
C THR A 7 34.61 7.12 22.84
N PRO A 8 34.04 8.03 22.06
CA PRO A 8 32.60 8.29 22.15
C PRO A 8 31.84 7.02 21.76
N TYR A 9 30.76 6.75 22.49
CA TYR A 9 29.80 5.67 22.23
C TYR A 9 29.42 5.68 20.77
N SER A 10 29.84 4.67 20.04
CA SER A 10 29.37 4.42 18.66
C SER A 10 27.92 3.95 18.75
N ALA A 11 27.03 4.75 18.20
CA ALA A 11 25.57 4.49 18.12
C ALA A 11 25.18 3.32 17.19
N ASP A 12 26.11 2.37 16.94
CA ASP A 12 25.99 1.35 15.89
C ASP A 12 25.82 -0.09 16.38
N ASN A 13 25.35 -0.29 17.60
CA ASN A 13 24.86 -1.61 18.02
C ASN A 13 23.39 -1.54 18.45
N ASP A 14 22.52 -1.04 17.55
CA ASP A 14 21.08 -1.31 17.58
C ASP A 14 20.84 -2.75 17.07
N GLU A 15 21.42 -3.76 17.69
CA GLU A 15 20.98 -5.14 17.52
C GLU A 15 19.51 -5.20 17.95
N ILE A 16 18.64 -5.38 16.94
CA ILE A 16 17.20 -5.53 17.16
C ILE A 16 17.02 -6.81 17.98
N ASP A 17 16.84 -6.69 19.28
CA ASP A 17 16.49 -7.84 20.13
C ASP A 17 15.11 -8.39 19.73
N PHE A 18 15.14 -9.37 18.83
CA PHE A 18 13.94 -10.08 18.37
C PHE A 18 13.16 -10.71 19.54
N GLY A 19 13.85 -11.09 20.63
CA GLY A 19 13.22 -11.67 21.80
C GLY A 19 12.32 -10.66 22.54
N GLN A 20 12.78 -9.42 22.69
CA GLN A 20 11.98 -8.34 23.27
C GLN A 20 10.77 -8.00 22.39
N GLN A 21 10.94 -7.96 21.08
CA GLN A 21 9.84 -7.66 20.16
C GLN A 21 8.76 -8.75 20.17
N LEU A 22 9.15 -10.03 20.17
CA LEU A 22 8.22 -11.14 20.31
C LEU A 22 7.46 -11.09 21.66
N ARG A 23 8.12 -10.67 22.73
CA ARG A 23 7.48 -10.50 24.05
C ARG A 23 6.42 -9.40 24.03
N VAL A 24 6.66 -8.28 23.34
CA VAL A 24 5.68 -7.19 23.17
C VAL A 24 4.43 -7.69 22.45
N ILE A 25 4.60 -8.49 21.39
CA ILE A 25 3.48 -9.11 20.65
C ILE A 25 2.72 -10.07 21.58
N TRP A 26 3.43 -10.94 22.28
CA TRP A 26 2.82 -11.96 23.15
C TRP A 26 2.07 -11.35 24.34
N THR A 27 2.62 -10.31 24.99
CA THR A 27 1.95 -9.60 26.09
C THR A 27 0.73 -8.82 25.64
N ASN A 28 0.67 -8.39 24.38
CA ASN A 28 -0.47 -7.65 23.81
C ASN A 28 -1.31 -8.48 22.83
N LYS A 29 -1.19 -9.82 22.84
CA LYS A 29 -1.89 -10.73 21.91
C LYS A 29 -3.38 -10.48 21.78
N TYR A 30 -4.07 -10.14 22.87
CA TYR A 30 -5.50 -9.85 22.85
C TYR A 30 -5.86 -8.56 22.11
N LYS A 31 -4.98 -7.54 22.15
CA LYS A 31 -5.17 -6.29 21.40
C LYS A 31 -4.96 -6.52 19.90
N ILE A 32 -3.95 -7.33 19.54
CA ILE A 32 -3.69 -7.71 18.17
C ILE A 32 -4.83 -8.59 17.64
N LEU A 33 -5.31 -9.55 18.43
CA LEU A 33 -6.45 -10.40 18.07
C LEU A 33 -7.74 -9.55 17.86
N ALA A 34 -8.00 -8.60 18.74
CA ALA A 34 -9.12 -7.68 18.60
C ALA A 34 -9.03 -6.82 17.34
N ALA A 35 -7.81 -6.37 16.98
CA ALA A 35 -7.57 -5.63 15.75
C ALA A 35 -7.74 -6.50 14.50
N LEU A 36 -7.27 -7.76 14.52
CA LEU A 36 -7.49 -8.76 13.48
C LEU A 36 -8.99 -8.99 13.24
N LEU A 37 -9.76 -9.18 14.31
CA LEU A 37 -11.22 -9.37 14.24
C LEU A 37 -11.93 -8.13 13.72
N ALA A 38 -11.58 -6.95 14.23
CA ALA A 38 -12.16 -5.68 13.76
C ALA A 38 -11.84 -5.41 12.29
N GLY A 39 -10.58 -5.64 11.86
CA GLY A 39 -10.16 -5.53 10.46
C GLY A 39 -10.88 -6.53 9.56
N GLY A 40 -11.08 -7.76 10.02
CA GLY A 40 -11.85 -8.78 9.31
C GLY A 40 -13.32 -8.39 9.15
N ILE A 41 -13.96 -7.90 10.21
CA ILE A 41 -15.37 -7.43 10.16
C ILE A 41 -15.50 -6.25 9.19
N LEU A 42 -14.61 -5.27 9.27
CA LEU A 42 -14.61 -4.13 8.34
C LEU A 42 -14.38 -4.56 6.88
N GLY A 43 -13.44 -5.48 6.64
CA GLY A 43 -13.21 -6.04 5.31
C GLY A 43 -14.39 -6.84 4.78
N ALA A 44 -15.04 -7.63 5.61
CA ALA A 44 -16.27 -8.34 5.26
C ALA A 44 -17.42 -7.38 4.95
N ALA A 45 -17.63 -6.36 5.78
CA ALA A 45 -18.64 -5.32 5.56
C ALA A 45 -18.38 -4.56 4.25
N PHE A 46 -17.14 -4.16 3.98
CA PHE A 46 -16.75 -3.52 2.73
C PHE A 46 -16.99 -4.43 1.52
N SER A 47 -16.59 -5.71 1.60
CA SER A 47 -16.78 -6.67 0.49
C SER A 47 -18.24 -7.00 0.22
N LEU A 48 -19.10 -6.96 1.22
CA LEU A 48 -20.55 -7.15 1.11
C LEU A 48 -21.26 -5.88 0.59
N ALA A 49 -20.73 -4.69 0.92
CA ALA A 49 -21.25 -3.41 0.43
C ALA A 49 -20.82 -3.12 -1.02
N SER A 50 -19.76 -3.76 -1.51
CA SER A 50 -19.24 -3.58 -2.87
C SER A 50 -20.12 -4.28 -3.88
N THR A 51 -20.38 -3.62 -5.03
CA THR A 51 -21.17 -4.20 -6.12
C THR A 51 -20.45 -5.39 -6.74
N PRO A 52 -21.11 -6.56 -6.87
CA PRO A 52 -20.51 -7.74 -7.50
C PRO A 52 -20.23 -7.46 -8.97
N GLN A 53 -19.10 -7.98 -9.46
CA GLN A 53 -18.73 -7.93 -10.86
C GLN A 53 -18.72 -9.33 -11.45
N TYR A 54 -19.36 -9.48 -12.57
CA TYR A 54 -19.48 -10.72 -13.33
C TYR A 54 -18.64 -10.62 -14.59
N ARG A 55 -18.05 -11.72 -15.02
CA ARG A 55 -17.29 -11.82 -16.27
C ARG A 55 -17.92 -12.85 -17.18
N ALA A 56 -18.27 -12.42 -18.38
CA ALA A 56 -18.66 -13.29 -19.46
C ALA A 56 -17.47 -13.51 -20.40
N ASP A 57 -17.39 -14.69 -20.97
CA ASP A 57 -16.34 -15.12 -21.89
C ASP A 57 -17.00 -15.58 -23.19
N ALA A 58 -16.41 -15.21 -24.34
CA ALA A 58 -16.81 -15.69 -25.67
C ALA A 58 -15.56 -16.03 -26.47
N MET A 59 -15.69 -16.97 -27.42
CA MET A 59 -14.56 -17.46 -28.20
C MET A 59 -14.84 -17.33 -29.70
N LEU A 60 -13.91 -16.68 -30.41
CA LEU A 60 -13.92 -16.55 -31.86
C LEU A 60 -12.78 -17.36 -32.45
N GLU A 61 -13.00 -17.96 -33.61
CA GLU A 61 -12.02 -18.62 -34.42
C GLU A 61 -11.86 -17.90 -35.76
N ILE A 62 -10.63 -17.63 -36.14
CA ILE A 62 -10.29 -17.06 -37.43
C ILE A 62 -9.87 -18.20 -38.34
N GLU A 63 -10.68 -18.52 -39.34
CA GLU A 63 -10.32 -19.49 -40.36
C GLU A 63 -9.26 -18.90 -41.29
N THR A 64 -8.04 -19.38 -41.22
CA THR A 64 -7.04 -19.07 -42.22
C THR A 64 -7.37 -19.81 -43.50
N ARG A 65 -7.92 -19.10 -44.47
CA ARG A 65 -8.08 -19.65 -45.84
C ARG A 65 -6.66 -19.80 -46.41
N GLN A 66 -6.10 -21.02 -46.35
CA GLN A 66 -4.81 -21.35 -46.95
C GLN A 66 -4.98 -21.36 -48.51
N ASN A 67 -4.61 -20.26 -49.13
CA ASN A 67 -4.18 -20.33 -50.52
C ASN A 67 -2.82 -21.05 -50.53
N GLN A 68 -2.77 -22.32 -50.93
CA GLN A 68 -1.58 -23.18 -50.93
C GLN A 68 -0.37 -22.56 -51.64
N ILE A 69 -0.61 -21.72 -52.65
CA ILE A 69 0.43 -21.01 -53.41
C ILE A 69 1.13 -19.90 -52.59
N LEU A 70 0.40 -19.27 -51.66
CA LEU A 70 0.94 -18.18 -50.82
C LEU A 70 1.73 -18.70 -49.62
N THR A 71 1.51 -19.96 -49.22
CA THR A 71 2.21 -20.55 -48.05
C THR A 71 3.66 -20.87 -48.38
N GLU A 72 3.98 -21.30 -49.61
CA GLU A 72 5.35 -21.57 -50.02
C GLU A 72 6.18 -20.28 -50.17
N ILE A 73 5.57 -19.18 -50.63
CA ILE A 73 6.27 -17.88 -50.78
C ILE A 73 6.45 -17.22 -49.41
N ASN A 74 5.50 -17.33 -48.49
CA ASN A 74 5.59 -16.78 -47.12
C ASN A 74 6.67 -17.48 -46.27
N SER A 75 7.00 -18.74 -46.56
CA SER A 75 8.10 -19.44 -45.87
C SER A 75 9.47 -18.90 -46.18
N ILE A 76 9.63 -18.19 -47.30
CA ILE A 76 10.88 -17.57 -47.74
C ILE A 76 11.10 -16.19 -47.10
N PHE A 77 10.02 -15.51 -46.69
CA PHE A 77 10.06 -14.17 -46.09
C PHE A 77 9.61 -14.21 -44.66
N ASN A 78 10.57 -14.22 -43.74
CA ASN A 78 10.45 -14.35 -42.29
C ASN A 78 9.83 -13.09 -41.59
N ASN A 79 8.80 -12.47 -42.15
CA ASN A 79 8.06 -11.36 -41.51
C ASN A 79 6.67 -11.85 -41.08
N GLN A 80 6.64 -12.44 -39.89
CA GLN A 80 5.41 -12.88 -39.21
C GLN A 80 4.78 -11.71 -38.44
N THR A 81 3.96 -10.90 -39.09
CA THR A 81 2.86 -10.27 -38.41
C THR A 81 1.74 -11.30 -38.35
N THR A 82 1.46 -11.77 -37.15
CA THR A 82 0.42 -12.79 -36.92
C THR A 82 -0.94 -12.20 -37.24
N PRO A 83 -1.77 -12.84 -38.07
CA PRO A 83 -3.12 -12.35 -38.40
C PRO A 83 -3.98 -12.06 -37.16
N SER A 84 -3.71 -12.72 -36.04
CA SER A 84 -4.47 -12.60 -34.82
C SER A 84 -4.30 -11.28 -34.05
N GLU A 85 -3.16 -10.57 -34.17
CA GLU A 85 -2.96 -9.28 -33.49
C GLU A 85 -3.75 -8.15 -34.14
N ALA A 86 -3.79 -8.12 -35.47
CA ALA A 86 -4.59 -7.14 -36.20
C ALA A 86 -6.10 -7.32 -35.96
N GLU A 87 -6.57 -8.56 -35.87
CA GLU A 87 -7.99 -8.85 -35.62
C GLU A 87 -8.40 -8.52 -34.17
N VAL A 88 -7.49 -8.60 -33.19
CA VAL A 88 -7.74 -8.14 -31.82
C VAL A 88 -8.08 -6.64 -31.78
N GLU A 89 -7.34 -5.81 -32.55
CA GLU A 89 -7.62 -4.38 -32.66
C GLU A 89 -8.94 -4.09 -33.40
N LEU A 90 -9.26 -4.90 -34.42
CA LEU A 90 -10.52 -4.74 -35.16
C LEU A 90 -11.74 -5.04 -34.30
N VAL A 91 -11.71 -6.03 -33.43
CA VAL A 91 -12.79 -6.29 -32.45
C VAL A 91 -13.02 -5.09 -31.54
N GLN A 92 -11.93 -4.39 -31.14
CA GLN A 92 -12.00 -3.22 -30.28
C GLN A 92 -12.25 -1.91 -31.04
N SER A 93 -12.43 -1.98 -32.35
CA SER A 93 -12.63 -0.81 -33.20
C SER A 93 -13.90 -0.04 -32.86
N ARG A 94 -13.89 1.27 -33.08
CA ARG A 94 -15.06 2.15 -32.92
C ARG A 94 -16.25 1.74 -33.79
N LEU A 95 -16.01 1.05 -34.89
CA LEU A 95 -17.05 0.58 -35.79
C LEU A 95 -17.86 -0.54 -35.12
N VAL A 96 -17.20 -1.57 -34.60
CA VAL A 96 -17.85 -2.70 -33.91
C VAL A 96 -18.48 -2.29 -32.59
N LEU A 97 -17.72 -1.57 -31.74
CA LEU A 97 -18.20 -1.14 -30.44
C LEU A 97 -19.30 -0.08 -30.57
N GLY A 98 -19.16 0.84 -31.54
CA GLY A 98 -20.17 1.85 -31.79
C GLY A 98 -21.49 1.27 -32.23
N LYS A 99 -21.50 0.26 -33.12
CA LYS A 99 -22.69 -0.47 -33.49
C LYS A 99 -23.34 -1.18 -32.30
N THR A 100 -22.52 -1.80 -31.46
CA THR A 100 -23.01 -2.42 -30.20
C THR A 100 -23.65 -1.40 -29.26
N VAL A 101 -23.05 -0.19 -29.14
CA VAL A 101 -23.64 0.92 -28.36
C VAL A 101 -25.01 1.29 -28.91
N ASP A 102 -25.12 1.43 -30.22
CA ASP A 102 -26.35 1.85 -30.90
C ASP A 102 -27.45 0.76 -30.79
N ASP A 103 -27.09 -0.52 -31.02
CA ASP A 103 -28.03 -1.66 -30.97
C ASP A 103 -28.62 -1.89 -29.59
N LEU A 104 -27.82 -1.74 -28.54
CA LEU A 104 -28.19 -2.02 -27.14
C LEU A 104 -28.45 -0.76 -26.31
N GLN A 105 -28.43 0.43 -26.95
CA GLN A 105 -28.59 1.73 -26.29
C GLN A 105 -27.69 1.90 -25.04
N LEU A 106 -26.38 1.54 -25.18
CA LEU A 106 -25.44 1.58 -24.09
C LEU A 106 -24.90 2.99 -23.79
N ASP A 107 -25.38 3.98 -24.54
CA ASP A 107 -25.16 5.40 -24.32
C ASP A 107 -25.97 5.97 -23.15
N GLN A 108 -26.80 5.14 -22.50
CA GLN A 108 -27.57 5.51 -21.31
C GLN A 108 -27.28 4.51 -20.16
N GLU A 109 -27.02 5.06 -18.98
CA GLU A 109 -26.80 4.29 -17.77
C GLU A 109 -27.80 4.69 -16.69
N VAL A 110 -28.40 3.69 -16.05
CA VAL A 110 -29.30 3.85 -14.92
C VAL A 110 -28.71 3.08 -13.73
N LYS A 111 -28.46 3.78 -12.63
CA LYS A 111 -28.00 3.17 -11.37
C LYS A 111 -28.93 3.56 -10.23
N ALA A 112 -29.37 2.58 -9.45
CA ALA A 112 -30.04 2.87 -8.18
C ALA A 112 -29.02 3.49 -7.21
N LYS A 113 -29.42 4.57 -6.54
CA LYS A 113 -28.58 5.29 -5.59
C LYS A 113 -28.97 4.90 -4.18
N TYR A 114 -28.03 4.33 -3.44
CA TYR A 114 -28.21 3.95 -2.04
C TYR A 114 -27.41 4.90 -1.14
N THR A 115 -27.83 5.00 0.13
CA THR A 115 -26.99 5.68 1.13
C THR A 115 -25.64 4.99 1.23
N PRO A 116 -24.52 5.74 1.26
CA PRO A 116 -23.18 5.16 1.22
C PRO A 116 -23.00 4.10 2.33
N VAL A 117 -22.41 2.96 1.98
CA VAL A 117 -22.04 1.83 2.83
C VAL A 117 -23.23 1.11 3.50
N ILE A 118 -24.10 1.82 4.24
CA ILE A 118 -25.18 1.21 5.01
C ILE A 118 -26.36 0.80 4.11
N GLY A 119 -26.70 1.63 3.12
CA GLY A 119 -27.84 1.35 2.26
C GLY A 119 -27.61 0.15 1.33
N SER A 120 -26.44 0.05 0.72
CA SER A 120 -26.08 -1.10 -0.14
C SER A 120 -25.93 -2.39 0.66
N LEU A 121 -25.35 -2.30 1.87
CA LEU A 121 -25.21 -3.45 2.77
C LEU A 121 -26.59 -3.96 3.22
N MET A 122 -27.49 -3.06 3.59
CA MET A 122 -28.84 -3.39 4.08
C MET A 122 -29.70 -4.01 2.99
N HIS A 123 -29.61 -3.47 1.75
CA HIS A 123 -30.27 -4.02 0.57
C HIS A 123 -29.76 -5.43 0.23
N ASN A 124 -28.44 -5.65 0.24
CA ASN A 124 -27.85 -6.97 -0.04
C ASN A 124 -28.17 -8.03 1.04
N ILE A 125 -28.50 -7.62 2.26
CA ILE A 125 -28.87 -8.53 3.36
C ILE A 125 -30.39 -8.78 3.40
N SER A 126 -31.23 -7.78 3.08
CA SER A 126 -32.71 -7.91 3.14
C SER A 126 -33.26 -8.82 2.05
N GLY A 127 -32.51 -9.04 0.96
CA GLY A 127 -32.99 -9.84 -0.17
C GLY A 127 -34.15 -9.21 -0.96
N ASP A 128 -34.39 -7.91 -0.77
CA ASP A 128 -35.40 -7.18 -1.51
C ASP A 128 -35.05 -7.14 -3.02
N PRO A 129 -36.03 -7.24 -3.90
CA PRO A 129 -35.75 -7.17 -5.35
C PRO A 129 -35.13 -5.82 -5.70
N ASP A 130 -34.12 -5.87 -6.58
CA ASP A 130 -33.45 -4.66 -7.05
C ASP A 130 -34.45 -3.67 -7.65
N PRO A 131 -34.40 -2.39 -7.24
CA PRO A 131 -35.25 -1.37 -7.84
C PRO A 131 -34.91 -1.22 -9.34
N LYS A 132 -35.94 -1.29 -10.21
CA LYS A 132 -35.77 -1.22 -11.67
C LYS A 132 -36.41 0.04 -12.22
N LEU A 133 -35.66 0.71 -13.08
CA LEU A 133 -36.10 1.83 -13.87
C LEU A 133 -35.87 1.54 -15.37
N THR A 134 -36.93 1.50 -16.16
CA THR A 134 -36.84 1.29 -17.61
C THR A 134 -37.02 2.64 -18.31
N VAL A 135 -36.00 3.04 -19.06
CA VAL A 135 -35.97 4.27 -19.84
C VAL A 135 -36.33 3.92 -21.29
N GLY A 136 -37.39 4.52 -21.84
CA GLY A 136 -37.81 4.31 -23.21
C GLY A 136 -37.06 5.18 -24.21
N SER A 137 -36.85 6.46 -23.88
CA SER A 137 -36.03 7.36 -24.69
C SER A 137 -35.40 8.43 -23.81
N PHE A 138 -34.14 8.75 -24.05
CA PHE A 138 -33.42 9.78 -23.36
C PHE A 138 -32.49 10.52 -24.30
N THR A 139 -32.84 11.78 -24.60
CA THR A 139 -32.03 12.69 -25.39
C THR A 139 -31.68 13.88 -24.55
N VAL A 140 -30.45 14.40 -24.69
CA VAL A 140 -29.96 15.55 -23.93
C VAL A 140 -29.24 16.52 -24.86
N GLN A 141 -29.21 17.80 -24.48
CA GLN A 141 -28.37 18.79 -25.14
C GLN A 141 -26.88 18.49 -24.93
N ASP A 142 -26.01 18.96 -25.81
CA ASP A 142 -24.57 18.63 -25.82
C ASP A 142 -23.84 18.93 -24.48
N GLU A 143 -24.22 20.01 -23.82
CA GLU A 143 -23.64 20.40 -22.52
C GLU A 143 -23.97 19.41 -21.38
N TRP A 144 -24.99 18.57 -21.55
CA TRP A 144 -25.45 17.63 -20.51
C TRP A 144 -25.02 16.20 -20.75
N PHE A 145 -24.30 15.88 -21.83
CA PHE A 145 -23.65 14.61 -21.98
C PHE A 145 -22.67 14.36 -20.83
N ASN A 146 -22.59 13.12 -20.40
CA ASN A 146 -21.75 12.64 -19.31
C ASN A 146 -22.07 13.26 -17.93
N LYS A 147 -23.17 14.03 -17.81
CA LYS A 147 -23.65 14.57 -16.53
C LYS A 147 -24.77 13.70 -15.97
N THR A 148 -24.82 13.63 -14.63
CA THR A 148 -25.79 12.80 -13.93
C THR A 148 -27.06 13.57 -13.64
N PHE A 149 -28.21 13.01 -14.00
CA PHE A 149 -29.54 13.41 -13.58
C PHE A 149 -29.96 12.53 -12.41
N THR A 150 -30.63 13.09 -11.41
CA THR A 150 -31.17 12.30 -10.29
C THR A 150 -32.69 12.19 -10.43
N LEU A 151 -33.19 10.97 -10.63
CA LEU A 151 -34.61 10.68 -10.66
C LEU A 151 -35.02 10.12 -9.30
N THR A 152 -35.99 10.74 -8.65
CA THR A 152 -36.59 10.26 -7.39
C THR A 152 -38.00 9.73 -7.68
N ALA A 153 -38.23 8.47 -7.38
CA ALA A 153 -39.53 7.84 -7.53
C ALA A 153 -40.51 8.38 -6.48
N LYS A 154 -41.62 8.99 -6.90
CA LYS A 154 -42.75 9.36 -6.02
C LYS A 154 -43.74 8.21 -5.87
N SER A 155 -43.96 7.50 -6.95
CA SER A 155 -44.80 6.31 -7.06
C SER A 155 -44.49 5.55 -8.35
N ASN A 156 -45.11 4.42 -8.57
CA ASN A 156 -44.99 3.67 -9.86
C ASN A 156 -45.49 4.44 -11.10
N LYS A 157 -46.15 5.60 -10.90
CA LYS A 157 -46.74 6.41 -11.99
C LYS A 157 -46.15 7.81 -12.10
N ALA A 158 -45.40 8.30 -11.10
CA ALA A 158 -44.87 9.66 -11.05
C ALA A 158 -43.46 9.70 -10.46
N TYR A 159 -42.64 10.61 -10.97
CA TYR A 159 -41.27 10.81 -10.52
C TYR A 159 -40.91 12.29 -10.53
N THR A 160 -39.86 12.62 -9.82
CA THR A 160 -39.22 13.94 -9.84
C THR A 160 -37.84 13.78 -10.46
N LEU A 161 -37.51 14.62 -11.43
CA LEU A 161 -36.19 14.64 -12.08
C LEU A 161 -35.43 15.89 -11.69
N THR A 162 -34.29 15.72 -11.02
CA THR A 162 -33.34 16.80 -10.75
C THR A 162 -32.31 16.84 -11.88
N LEU A 163 -32.25 17.96 -12.56
CA LEU A 163 -31.35 18.23 -13.68
C LEU A 163 -29.91 18.54 -13.20
N PRO A 164 -28.89 18.49 -14.08
CA PRO A 164 -27.52 18.85 -13.74
C PRO A 164 -27.35 20.29 -13.25
N ASP A 165 -28.23 21.22 -13.64
CA ASP A 165 -28.31 22.62 -13.18
C ASP A 165 -29.11 22.82 -11.89
N LYS A 166 -29.46 21.70 -11.20
CA LYS A 166 -30.24 21.63 -9.94
C LYS A 166 -31.72 22.02 -10.05
N ARG A 167 -32.24 22.32 -11.24
CA ARG A 167 -33.69 22.49 -11.42
C ARG A 167 -34.40 21.14 -11.24
N VAL A 168 -35.61 21.19 -10.71
CA VAL A 168 -36.43 20.02 -10.44
C VAL A 168 -37.68 20.07 -11.31
N VAL A 169 -37.94 18.96 -12.02
CA VAL A 169 -39.08 18.83 -12.91
C VAL A 169 -39.87 17.59 -12.58
N GLU A 170 -41.19 17.65 -12.58
CA GLU A 170 -42.03 16.48 -12.33
C GLU A 170 -42.41 15.79 -13.65
N GLY A 171 -42.34 14.46 -13.64
CA GLY A 171 -42.69 13.63 -14.79
C GLY A 171 -43.68 12.52 -14.44
N LYS A 172 -44.38 12.02 -15.45
CA LYS A 172 -45.28 10.87 -15.35
C LYS A 172 -44.73 9.70 -16.16
N VAL A 173 -44.86 8.49 -15.65
CA VAL A 173 -44.45 7.26 -16.32
C VAL A 173 -45.30 7.06 -17.59
N GLY A 174 -44.71 6.63 -18.69
CA GLY A 174 -45.34 6.46 -20.00
C GLY A 174 -45.47 7.73 -20.84
N VAL A 175 -45.26 8.93 -20.24
CA VAL A 175 -45.42 10.21 -20.93
C VAL A 175 -44.04 10.84 -21.16
N PRO A 176 -43.72 11.26 -22.42
CA PRO A 176 -42.46 11.97 -22.68
C PRO A 176 -42.40 13.32 -21.95
N LEU A 177 -41.40 13.50 -21.09
CA LEU A 177 -41.13 14.75 -20.40
C LEU A 177 -40.21 15.59 -21.30
N LYS A 178 -40.71 16.68 -21.88
CA LYS A 178 -39.91 17.66 -22.62
C LYS A 178 -39.40 18.71 -21.67
N ILE A 179 -38.10 18.78 -21.51
CA ILE A 179 -37.44 19.74 -20.61
C ILE A 179 -37.08 21.01 -21.39
N ASN A 180 -36.57 20.83 -22.60
CA ASN A 180 -36.35 21.86 -23.61
C ASN A 180 -36.46 21.26 -25.02
N ASN A 181 -36.10 22.04 -26.06
CA ASN A 181 -36.22 21.58 -27.47
C ASN A 181 -35.27 20.39 -27.81
N GLN A 182 -34.21 20.18 -27.04
CA GLN A 182 -33.17 19.17 -27.29
C GLN A 182 -33.15 18.06 -26.22
N THR A 183 -33.83 18.26 -25.07
CA THR A 183 -33.83 17.30 -23.98
C THR A 183 -35.21 16.74 -23.74
N THR A 184 -35.30 15.45 -23.91
CA THR A 184 -36.54 14.69 -23.67
C THR A 184 -36.22 13.41 -22.89
N LEU A 185 -37.03 13.08 -21.89
CA LEU A 185 -36.94 11.83 -21.15
C LEU A 185 -38.29 11.14 -21.11
N LYS A 186 -38.34 9.89 -21.50
CA LYS A 186 -39.52 9.03 -21.36
C LYS A 186 -39.17 7.84 -20.49
N ILE A 187 -39.84 7.70 -19.38
CA ILE A 187 -39.73 6.56 -18.47
C ILE A 187 -40.88 5.61 -18.80
N ASP A 188 -40.60 4.38 -19.18
CA ASP A 188 -41.61 3.38 -19.51
C ASP A 188 -42.11 2.66 -18.23
N GLN A 189 -41.27 2.39 -17.26
CA GLN A 189 -41.63 1.69 -16.04
C GLN A 189 -40.74 2.07 -14.86
N ILE A 190 -41.33 2.18 -13.66
CA ILE A 190 -40.64 2.32 -12.38
C ILE A 190 -41.12 1.19 -11.47
N LEU A 191 -40.21 0.34 -11.02
CA LEU A 191 -40.44 -0.69 -10.01
C LEU A 191 -39.52 -0.37 -8.82
N ALA A 192 -39.94 0.54 -7.94
CA ALA A 192 -39.16 1.00 -6.82
C ALA A 192 -40.06 1.55 -5.73
N ASN A 193 -39.58 1.54 -4.50
CA ASN A 193 -40.28 2.14 -3.37
C ASN A 193 -40.30 3.68 -3.50
N PRO A 194 -41.35 4.34 -3.01
CA PRO A 194 -41.39 5.80 -2.98
C PRO A 194 -40.17 6.36 -2.22
N GLY A 195 -39.54 7.39 -2.81
CA GLY A 195 -38.32 7.98 -2.28
C GLY A 195 -37.01 7.37 -2.82
N GLN A 196 -37.06 6.25 -3.57
CA GLN A 196 -35.87 5.67 -4.18
C GLN A 196 -35.30 6.62 -5.23
N GLU A 197 -34.00 6.89 -5.15
CA GLU A 197 -33.25 7.69 -6.11
C GLU A 197 -32.55 6.82 -7.16
N PHE A 198 -32.54 7.30 -8.40
CA PHE A 198 -31.79 6.72 -9.49
C PHE A 198 -30.89 7.78 -10.12
N ALA A 199 -29.65 7.42 -10.37
CA ALA A 199 -28.73 8.22 -11.17
C ALA A 199 -28.88 7.81 -12.64
N LEU A 200 -29.28 8.76 -13.49
CA LEU A 200 -29.36 8.59 -14.94
C LEU A 200 -28.23 9.39 -15.59
N THR A 201 -27.50 8.77 -16.47
CA THR A 201 -26.44 9.44 -17.24
C THR A 201 -26.58 9.10 -18.70
N LYS A 202 -26.61 10.14 -19.57
CA LYS A 202 -26.51 9.98 -21.02
C LYS A 202 -25.08 10.26 -21.43
N PHE A 203 -24.42 9.26 -21.97
CA PHE A 203 -23.05 9.39 -22.47
C PHE A 203 -23.03 9.92 -23.89
N SER A 204 -22.01 10.67 -24.27
CA SER A 204 -21.70 10.86 -25.68
C SER A 204 -21.34 9.51 -26.30
N ARG A 205 -21.56 9.37 -27.63
CA ARG A 205 -21.25 8.10 -28.33
C ARG A 205 -19.79 7.65 -28.09
N ILE A 206 -18.85 8.60 -28.08
CA ILE A 206 -17.43 8.34 -27.83
C ILE A 206 -17.23 7.81 -26.41
N SER A 207 -17.78 8.49 -25.41
CA SER A 207 -17.66 8.06 -24.01
C SER A 207 -18.31 6.69 -23.74
N ALA A 208 -19.41 6.39 -24.44
CA ALA A 208 -20.06 5.08 -24.34
C ALA A 208 -19.17 3.97 -24.91
N ILE A 209 -18.50 4.23 -26.05
CA ILE A 209 -17.53 3.29 -26.64
C ILE A 209 -16.34 3.07 -25.70
N GLU A 210 -15.76 4.14 -25.15
CA GLU A 210 -14.65 4.04 -24.19
C GLU A 210 -15.03 3.26 -22.93
N ASN A 211 -16.26 3.44 -22.43
CA ASN A 211 -16.78 2.67 -21.29
C ASN A 211 -16.87 1.17 -21.57
N ILE A 212 -17.21 0.78 -22.80
CA ILE A 212 -17.21 -0.62 -23.22
C ILE A 212 -15.79 -1.12 -23.40
N GLN A 213 -14.94 -0.35 -24.08
CA GLN A 213 -13.55 -0.71 -24.34
C GLN A 213 -12.78 -0.98 -23.06
N ASN A 214 -12.96 -0.16 -22.02
CA ASN A 214 -12.33 -0.34 -20.71
C ASN A 214 -12.77 -1.61 -19.96
N LYS A 215 -13.93 -2.17 -20.31
CA LYS A 215 -14.50 -3.39 -19.71
C LYS A 215 -14.30 -4.63 -20.57
N LEU A 216 -13.87 -4.44 -21.82
CA LEU A 216 -13.64 -5.50 -22.81
C LEU A 216 -12.13 -5.83 -22.81
N ALA A 217 -11.80 -7.10 -22.59
CA ALA A 217 -10.46 -7.59 -22.87
C ALA A 217 -10.52 -8.61 -24.01
N VAL A 218 -9.66 -8.43 -25.01
CA VAL A 218 -9.54 -9.28 -26.20
C VAL A 218 -8.13 -9.82 -26.22
N ILE A 219 -7.99 -11.14 -26.16
CA ILE A 219 -6.68 -11.81 -26.03
C ILE A 219 -6.62 -12.96 -27.03
N SER A 220 -5.57 -12.99 -27.84
CA SER A 220 -5.23 -14.17 -28.65
C SER A 220 -4.60 -15.26 -27.78
N LYS A 221 -5.00 -16.53 -27.94
CA LYS A 221 -4.48 -17.68 -27.20
C LYS A 221 -3.06 -18.13 -27.66
N GLY A 222 -2.23 -17.23 -28.11
CA GLY A 222 -0.84 -17.49 -28.55
C GLY A 222 -0.55 -16.87 -29.90
N LYS A 223 0.74 -16.69 -30.22
CA LYS A 223 1.19 -15.99 -31.44
C LYS A 223 0.76 -16.65 -32.75
N THR A 224 0.47 -17.95 -32.75
CA THR A 224 0.07 -18.73 -33.94
C THR A 224 -1.34 -19.31 -33.84
N SER A 225 -2.05 -19.07 -32.73
CA SER A 225 -3.39 -19.62 -32.52
C SER A 225 -4.43 -18.80 -33.29
N PRO A 226 -5.32 -19.43 -34.05
CA PRO A 226 -6.42 -18.75 -34.75
C PRO A 226 -7.56 -18.38 -33.78
N ILE A 227 -7.39 -18.58 -32.47
CA ILE A 227 -8.45 -18.39 -31.46
C ILE A 227 -8.25 -17.07 -30.73
N ILE A 228 -9.31 -16.26 -30.71
CA ILE A 228 -9.41 -15.03 -29.93
C ILE A 228 -10.42 -15.24 -28.82
N ASN A 229 -10.00 -14.95 -27.59
CA ASN A 229 -10.86 -14.97 -26.40
C ASN A 229 -11.30 -13.55 -26.08
N LEU A 230 -12.60 -13.35 -25.98
CA LEU A 230 -13.25 -12.10 -25.60
C LEU A 230 -13.76 -12.22 -24.19
N THR A 231 -13.45 -11.25 -23.33
CA THR A 231 -14.00 -11.21 -21.98
C THR A 231 -14.57 -9.83 -21.70
N PHE A 232 -15.75 -9.79 -21.09
CA PHE A 232 -16.40 -8.54 -20.71
C PHE A 232 -16.81 -8.59 -19.25
N THR A 233 -16.54 -7.49 -18.52
CA THR A 233 -16.87 -7.39 -17.08
C THR A 233 -17.99 -6.39 -16.86
N GLY A 234 -18.97 -6.77 -16.03
CA GLY A 234 -20.10 -5.91 -15.71
C GLY A 234 -20.79 -6.28 -14.40
N THR A 235 -21.71 -5.43 -13.95
CA THR A 235 -22.43 -5.64 -12.68
C THR A 235 -23.68 -6.51 -12.82
N ASP A 236 -24.28 -6.56 -14.01
CA ASP A 236 -25.46 -7.38 -14.31
C ASP A 236 -25.02 -8.58 -15.16
N PRO A 237 -25.17 -9.84 -14.67
CA PRO A 237 -24.70 -11.03 -15.37
C PRO A 237 -25.39 -11.24 -16.72
N LYS A 238 -26.70 -10.96 -16.82
CA LYS A 238 -27.46 -11.11 -18.08
C LYS A 238 -27.03 -10.07 -19.09
N ARG A 239 -26.96 -8.81 -18.68
CA ARG A 239 -26.55 -7.71 -19.56
C ARG A 239 -25.11 -7.86 -20.02
N THR A 240 -24.23 -8.39 -19.16
CA THR A 240 -22.83 -8.66 -19.49
C THR A 240 -22.68 -9.66 -20.63
N SER A 241 -23.42 -10.78 -20.60
CA SER A 241 -23.40 -11.76 -21.69
C SER A 241 -24.06 -11.25 -22.97
N VAL A 242 -25.16 -10.48 -22.88
CA VAL A 242 -25.82 -9.87 -24.05
C VAL A 242 -24.88 -8.87 -24.75
N ILE A 243 -24.19 -8.02 -24.01
CA ILE A 243 -23.21 -7.06 -24.57
C ILE A 243 -22.10 -7.81 -25.30
N LEU A 244 -21.51 -8.82 -24.67
CA LEU A 244 -20.40 -9.57 -25.25
C LEU A 244 -20.83 -10.33 -26.52
N ASN A 245 -21.99 -10.95 -26.48
CA ASN A 245 -22.56 -11.60 -27.66
C ASN A 245 -22.88 -10.61 -28.79
N SER A 246 -23.36 -9.40 -28.45
CA SER A 246 -23.57 -8.35 -29.46
C SER A 246 -22.25 -7.89 -30.08
N ILE A 247 -21.19 -7.72 -29.29
CA ILE A 247 -19.84 -7.40 -29.80
C ILE A 247 -19.37 -8.50 -30.76
N ALA A 248 -19.47 -9.77 -30.36
CA ALA A 248 -19.05 -10.89 -31.17
C ALA A 248 -19.84 -10.96 -32.50
N ASN A 249 -21.17 -10.82 -32.42
CA ASN A 249 -22.03 -10.82 -33.60
C ASN A 249 -21.74 -9.63 -34.53
N ASN A 250 -21.58 -8.43 -33.99
CA ASN A 250 -21.28 -7.23 -34.76
C ASN A 250 -19.92 -7.31 -35.46
N TYR A 251 -18.92 -7.91 -34.75
CA TYR A 251 -17.63 -8.16 -35.36
C TYR A 251 -17.72 -9.17 -36.52
N VAL A 252 -18.38 -10.31 -36.31
CA VAL A 252 -18.60 -11.30 -37.39
C VAL A 252 -19.37 -10.69 -38.57
N ALA A 253 -20.39 -9.90 -38.29
CA ALA A 253 -21.16 -9.21 -39.35
C ALA A 253 -20.29 -8.21 -40.12
N GLN A 254 -19.49 -7.42 -39.44
CA GLN A 254 -18.57 -6.46 -40.08
C GLN A 254 -17.46 -7.17 -40.89
N ASN A 255 -16.90 -8.25 -40.36
CA ASN A 255 -15.90 -9.05 -41.05
C ASN A 255 -16.52 -9.61 -42.37
N ARG A 256 -17.71 -10.17 -42.26
CA ARG A 256 -18.47 -10.66 -43.44
C ARG A 256 -18.74 -9.56 -44.48
N GLU A 257 -19.17 -8.38 -44.04
CA GLU A 257 -19.44 -7.24 -44.91
C GLU A 257 -18.15 -6.79 -45.63
N ARG A 258 -17.05 -6.72 -44.92
CA ARG A 258 -15.71 -6.43 -45.47
C ARG A 258 -15.33 -7.44 -46.56
N ASP A 259 -15.48 -8.74 -46.29
CA ASP A 259 -15.11 -9.78 -47.24
C ASP A 259 -15.99 -9.73 -48.49
N VAL A 260 -17.29 -9.48 -48.35
CA VAL A 260 -18.21 -9.28 -49.47
C VAL A 260 -17.83 -8.05 -50.32
N GLN A 261 -17.42 -6.96 -49.66
CA GLN A 261 -16.98 -5.75 -50.35
C GLN A 261 -15.69 -5.99 -51.14
N VAL A 262 -14.67 -6.62 -50.50
CA VAL A 262 -13.44 -7.02 -51.19
C VAL A 262 -13.73 -7.90 -52.41
N ALA A 263 -14.59 -8.92 -52.22
CA ALA A 263 -15.00 -9.79 -53.34
C ALA A 263 -15.71 -9.02 -54.46
N SER A 264 -16.56 -8.07 -54.09
CA SER A 264 -17.31 -7.26 -55.08
C SER A 264 -16.41 -6.35 -55.89
N SER A 265 -15.43 -5.69 -55.24
CA SER A 265 -14.42 -4.84 -55.92
C SER A 265 -13.50 -5.65 -56.81
N GLY A 266 -13.04 -6.81 -56.34
CA GLY A 266 -12.29 -7.75 -57.20
C GLY A 266 -13.07 -8.25 -58.43
N LEU A 267 -14.36 -8.56 -58.24
CA LEU A 267 -15.22 -8.95 -59.35
C LEU A 267 -15.44 -7.83 -60.37
N ALA A 268 -15.59 -6.57 -59.90
CA ALA A 268 -15.69 -5.42 -60.80
C ALA A 268 -14.45 -5.29 -61.70
N PHE A 269 -13.23 -5.37 -61.08
CA PHE A 269 -12.00 -5.33 -61.79
C PHE A 269 -11.88 -6.47 -62.85
N ILE A 270 -12.17 -7.72 -62.42
CA ILE A 270 -12.10 -8.88 -63.34
C ILE A 270 -13.12 -8.72 -64.49
N SER A 271 -14.30 -8.20 -64.21
CA SER A 271 -15.34 -8.01 -65.25
C SER A 271 -14.93 -6.99 -66.32
N GLU A 272 -14.08 -6.03 -65.96
CA GLU A 272 -13.49 -5.06 -66.89
C GLU A 272 -12.28 -5.64 -67.66
N GLU A 273 -11.43 -6.41 -66.99
CA GLU A 273 -10.16 -6.93 -67.57
C GLU A 273 -10.39 -8.18 -68.46
N LEU A 274 -11.32 -9.08 -68.15
CA LEU A 274 -11.54 -10.29 -68.91
C LEU A 274 -11.85 -10.04 -70.41
N PRO A 275 -12.68 -9.08 -70.82
CA PRO A 275 -12.92 -8.75 -72.21
C PRO A 275 -11.66 -8.23 -72.91
N ARG A 276 -10.91 -7.34 -72.24
CA ARG A 276 -9.64 -6.78 -72.76
C ARG A 276 -8.57 -7.88 -72.99
N LEU A 277 -8.43 -8.77 -72.00
CA LEU A 277 -7.50 -9.87 -72.05
C LEU A 277 -7.87 -10.87 -73.15
N LYS A 278 -9.15 -11.13 -73.37
CA LYS A 278 -9.65 -11.96 -74.44
C LYS A 278 -9.29 -11.40 -75.83
N GLU A 279 -9.48 -10.09 -76.03
CA GLU A 279 -9.07 -9.39 -77.25
C GLU A 279 -7.56 -9.45 -77.46
N THR A 280 -6.77 -9.18 -76.37
CA THR A 280 -5.31 -9.26 -76.41
C THR A 280 -4.81 -10.67 -76.73
N LEU A 281 -5.45 -11.72 -76.19
CA LEU A 281 -5.14 -13.10 -76.49
C LEU A 281 -5.34 -13.41 -77.96
N GLN A 282 -6.52 -13.01 -78.52
CA GLN A 282 -6.87 -13.20 -79.93
C GLN A 282 -5.84 -12.50 -80.83
N ASP A 283 -5.43 -11.30 -80.50
CA ASP A 283 -4.42 -10.56 -81.21
C ASP A 283 -3.03 -11.22 -81.16
N ALA A 284 -2.64 -11.73 -80.00
CA ALA A 284 -1.41 -12.45 -79.79
C ALA A 284 -1.38 -13.78 -80.60
N GLU A 285 -2.49 -14.53 -80.62
CA GLU A 285 -2.66 -15.73 -81.42
C GLU A 285 -2.54 -15.44 -82.92
N ASN A 286 -3.17 -14.37 -83.38
CA ASN A 286 -3.14 -13.94 -84.76
C ASN A 286 -1.71 -13.57 -85.18
N LYS A 287 -0.95 -12.84 -84.36
CA LYS A 287 0.46 -12.46 -84.59
C LYS A 287 1.39 -13.68 -84.63
N LEU A 288 1.24 -14.59 -83.66
CA LEU A 288 2.03 -15.83 -83.61
C LEU A 288 1.76 -16.69 -84.86
N ASN A 289 0.52 -16.86 -85.25
CA ASN A 289 0.14 -17.64 -86.44
C ASN A 289 0.66 -17.01 -87.72
N ALA A 290 0.58 -15.69 -87.90
CA ALA A 290 1.12 -14.97 -89.04
C ALA A 290 2.68 -15.14 -89.13
N TYR A 291 3.39 -15.03 -87.98
CA TYR A 291 4.85 -15.20 -87.92
C TYR A 291 5.26 -16.63 -88.24
N ARG A 292 4.51 -17.67 -87.73
CA ARG A 292 4.74 -19.10 -88.05
C ARG A 292 4.57 -19.41 -89.54
N GLN A 293 3.62 -18.75 -90.21
CA GLN A 293 3.40 -18.88 -91.67
C GLN A 293 4.51 -18.26 -92.48
N GLN A 294 5.17 -17.19 -92.01
CA GLN A 294 6.24 -16.51 -92.70
C GLN A 294 7.60 -17.15 -92.50
N SER A 295 7.91 -17.68 -91.33
CA SER A 295 9.26 -18.09 -90.90
C SER A 295 9.50 -19.62 -90.94
N GLY A 296 8.45 -20.42 -91.29
CA GLY A 296 8.53 -21.88 -91.15
C GLY A 296 8.46 -22.30 -89.66
N SER A 297 8.13 -23.58 -89.41
CA SER A 297 8.01 -24.10 -88.05
C SER A 297 9.36 -24.09 -87.32
N LEU A 298 9.63 -23.15 -86.43
CA LEU A 298 10.78 -23.11 -85.54
C LEU A 298 10.39 -23.70 -84.17
N ASP A 299 11.08 -24.81 -83.80
CA ASP A 299 10.92 -25.39 -82.48
C ASP A 299 11.69 -24.54 -81.43
N ILE A 300 11.08 -24.31 -80.29
CA ILE A 300 11.67 -23.57 -79.15
C ILE A 300 12.61 -24.50 -78.37
N PRO A 301 13.90 -24.13 -78.17
CA PRO A 301 14.82 -24.92 -77.34
C PRO A 301 14.25 -25.17 -75.93
N LEU A 302 14.60 -26.36 -75.36
CA LEU A 302 14.07 -26.79 -74.07
C LEU A 302 14.38 -25.80 -72.91
N GLU A 303 15.58 -25.20 -72.98
CA GLU A 303 15.99 -24.17 -71.97
C GLU A 303 15.13 -22.90 -72.03
N SER A 304 14.79 -22.47 -73.26
CA SER A 304 13.94 -21.31 -73.45
C SER A 304 12.49 -21.59 -73.06
N LYS A 305 12.04 -22.83 -73.11
CA LYS A 305 10.70 -23.25 -72.69
C LYS A 305 10.58 -23.13 -71.17
N GLY A 306 11.59 -23.52 -70.38
CA GLY A 306 11.56 -23.36 -68.90
C GLY A 306 11.57 -21.88 -68.48
N ALA A 307 12.31 -21.00 -69.16
CA ALA A 307 12.25 -19.57 -68.92
C ALA A 307 10.86 -18.98 -69.24
N LEU A 308 10.22 -19.44 -70.31
CA LEU A 308 8.89 -19.03 -70.73
C LEU A 308 7.81 -19.45 -69.72
N GLU A 309 7.85 -20.72 -69.28
CA GLU A 309 6.93 -21.21 -68.21
C GLU A 309 7.05 -20.40 -66.91
N SER A 310 8.30 -20.13 -66.52
CA SER A 310 8.57 -19.33 -65.32
C SER A 310 8.09 -17.88 -65.47
N LEU A 311 8.28 -17.25 -66.59
CA LEU A 311 7.82 -15.90 -66.89
C LEU A 311 6.32 -15.80 -66.91
N THR A 312 5.64 -16.76 -67.57
CA THR A 312 4.16 -16.86 -67.63
C THR A 312 3.56 -17.02 -66.25
N GLY A 313 4.17 -17.88 -65.42
CA GLY A 313 3.76 -18.06 -64.03
C GLY A 313 3.85 -16.75 -63.19
N ILE A 314 4.96 -16.01 -63.35
CA ILE A 314 5.18 -14.74 -62.64
C ILE A 314 4.16 -13.67 -63.11
N GLU A 315 3.95 -13.53 -64.41
CA GLU A 315 3.00 -12.53 -64.95
C GLU A 315 1.55 -12.83 -64.55
N THR A 316 1.17 -14.09 -64.49
CA THR A 316 -0.13 -14.53 -63.97
C THR A 316 -0.31 -14.17 -62.50
N GLN A 317 0.74 -14.41 -61.68
CA GLN A 317 0.72 -14.04 -60.27
C GLN A 317 0.64 -12.52 -60.06
N ILE A 318 1.36 -11.71 -60.84
CA ILE A 318 1.25 -10.25 -60.81
C ILE A 318 -0.18 -9.81 -61.09
N THR A 319 -0.86 -10.40 -62.07
CA THR A 319 -2.24 -10.05 -62.43
C THR A 319 -3.21 -10.43 -61.32
N LEU A 320 -3.03 -11.58 -60.67
CA LEU A 320 -3.85 -12.00 -59.53
C LEU A 320 -3.66 -11.06 -58.34
N LEU A 321 -2.44 -10.67 -58.03
CA LEU A 321 -2.15 -9.73 -56.94
C LEU A 321 -2.69 -8.32 -57.20
N LYS A 322 -2.71 -7.87 -58.47
CA LYS A 322 -3.39 -6.61 -58.84
C LYS A 322 -4.90 -6.67 -58.62
N THR A 323 -5.49 -7.85 -58.83
CA THR A 323 -6.92 -8.05 -58.51
C THR A 323 -7.17 -7.94 -56.99
N GLU A 324 -6.28 -8.51 -56.17
CA GLU A 324 -6.33 -8.40 -54.71
C GLU A 324 -6.09 -6.95 -54.26
N GLU A 325 -5.10 -6.25 -54.87
CA GLU A 325 -4.83 -4.84 -54.60
C GLU A 325 -6.08 -3.97 -54.89
N ALA A 326 -6.74 -4.17 -56.04
CA ALA A 326 -7.95 -3.43 -56.40
C ALA A 326 -9.07 -3.60 -55.37
N GLY A 327 -9.21 -4.80 -54.80
CA GLY A 327 -10.15 -5.07 -53.72
C GLY A 327 -9.82 -4.36 -52.40
N LEU A 328 -8.53 -4.27 -52.10
CA LEU A 328 -8.04 -3.64 -50.84
C LEU A 328 -7.98 -2.12 -50.94
N ALA A 329 -7.77 -1.54 -52.14
CA ALA A 329 -7.62 -0.11 -52.38
C ALA A 329 -8.86 0.70 -51.98
N GLU A 330 -10.05 0.10 -52.00
CA GLU A 330 -11.27 0.77 -51.57
C GLU A 330 -11.47 0.80 -50.06
N LEU A 331 -10.75 -0.11 -49.33
CA LEU A 331 -10.97 -0.29 -47.90
C LEU A 331 -9.80 0.26 -47.05
N TYR A 332 -8.63 0.29 -47.62
CA TYR A 332 -7.37 0.59 -46.88
C TYR A 332 -6.51 1.62 -47.59
N THR A 333 -5.81 2.42 -46.81
CA THR A 333 -4.75 3.30 -47.33
C THR A 333 -3.49 2.49 -47.63
N PRO A 334 -2.55 2.98 -48.49
CA PRO A 334 -1.31 2.30 -48.82
C PRO A 334 -0.40 1.97 -47.64
N GLU A 335 -0.58 2.67 -46.52
CA GLU A 335 0.19 2.45 -45.27
C GLU A 335 -0.36 1.28 -44.42
N HIS A 336 -1.55 0.78 -44.74
CA HIS A 336 -2.16 -0.33 -44.01
C HIS A 336 -1.33 -1.61 -44.17
N PRO A 337 -1.05 -2.38 -43.11
CA PRO A 337 -0.20 -3.57 -43.19
C PRO A 337 -0.59 -4.59 -44.26
N SER A 338 -1.90 -4.85 -44.43
CA SER A 338 -2.42 -5.77 -45.44
C SER A 338 -2.22 -5.26 -46.87
N TYR A 339 -2.44 -3.95 -47.09
CA TYR A 339 -2.24 -3.35 -48.41
C TYR A 339 -0.74 -3.30 -48.76
N LYS A 340 0.11 -2.88 -47.82
CA LYS A 340 1.55 -2.84 -47.96
C LYS A 340 2.14 -4.22 -48.29
N ALA A 341 1.66 -5.28 -47.64
CA ALA A 341 2.09 -6.64 -47.91
C ALA A 341 1.82 -7.07 -49.38
N VAL A 342 0.74 -6.63 -49.99
CA VAL A 342 0.45 -6.90 -51.41
C VAL A 342 1.37 -6.11 -52.30
N LEU A 343 1.61 -4.83 -52.02
CA LEU A 343 2.58 -4.01 -52.78
C LEU A 343 4.01 -4.56 -52.74
N ASP A 344 4.48 -5.00 -51.55
CA ASP A 344 5.81 -5.61 -51.39
C ASP A 344 5.92 -6.90 -52.21
N LYS A 345 4.89 -7.74 -52.26
CA LYS A 345 4.85 -8.94 -53.12
C LYS A 345 4.92 -8.60 -54.60
N LEU A 346 4.14 -7.61 -55.05
CA LEU A 346 4.19 -7.12 -56.43
C LEU A 346 5.58 -6.68 -56.81
N ALA A 347 6.26 -5.90 -55.98
CA ALA A 347 7.60 -5.42 -56.23
C ALA A 347 8.65 -6.57 -56.34
N VAL A 348 8.47 -7.67 -55.61
CA VAL A 348 9.34 -8.85 -55.68
C VAL A 348 9.14 -9.59 -57.00
N LEU A 349 7.90 -9.81 -57.39
CA LEU A 349 7.59 -10.49 -58.65
C LEU A 349 8.00 -9.68 -59.88
N GLU A 350 7.85 -8.36 -59.86
CA GLU A 350 8.35 -7.49 -60.91
C GLU A 350 9.85 -7.56 -61.09
N ARG A 351 10.62 -7.62 -59.99
CA ARG A 351 12.09 -7.85 -60.03
C ARG A 351 12.42 -9.21 -60.62
N ALA A 352 11.72 -10.28 -60.25
CA ALA A 352 11.92 -11.61 -60.79
C ALA A 352 11.60 -11.65 -62.32
N LYS A 353 10.51 -11.01 -62.77
CA LYS A 353 10.15 -10.81 -64.18
C LYS A 353 11.29 -10.16 -64.98
N ASN A 354 11.83 -9.05 -64.45
CA ASN A 354 12.93 -8.31 -65.11
C ASN A 354 14.18 -9.16 -65.27
N LYS A 355 14.52 -10.01 -64.31
CA LYS A 355 15.65 -10.91 -64.35
C LYS A 355 15.52 -11.96 -65.45
N ILE A 356 14.34 -12.57 -65.64
CA ILE A 356 14.07 -13.54 -66.70
C ILE A 356 14.06 -12.86 -68.08
N ASN A 357 13.50 -11.64 -68.18
CA ASN A 357 13.52 -10.86 -69.41
C ASN A 357 14.99 -10.55 -69.87
N GLN A 358 15.90 -10.29 -68.94
CA GLN A 358 17.33 -10.12 -69.25
C GLN A 358 17.92 -11.40 -69.85
N GLN A 359 17.61 -12.57 -69.28
CA GLN A 359 18.06 -13.86 -69.82
C GLN A 359 17.55 -14.15 -71.23
N ILE A 360 16.29 -13.80 -71.55
CA ILE A 360 15.70 -13.94 -72.84
C ILE A 360 16.34 -13.00 -73.86
N ALA A 361 16.78 -11.81 -73.46
CA ALA A 361 17.42 -10.82 -74.35
C ALA A 361 18.82 -11.26 -74.84
N GLU A 362 19.45 -12.28 -74.28
CA GLU A 362 20.73 -12.84 -74.70
C GLU A 362 20.61 -13.88 -75.87
N LEU A 363 19.39 -14.25 -76.27
CA LEU A 363 19.13 -15.25 -77.31
C LEU A 363 19.18 -14.65 -78.75
N PRO A 364 19.38 -15.47 -79.89
CA PRO A 364 19.32 -14.98 -81.25
C PRO A 364 17.97 -14.31 -81.61
N ASN A 365 17.99 -13.24 -82.41
CA ASN A 365 16.85 -12.41 -82.76
C ASN A 365 15.63 -13.19 -83.29
N THR A 366 15.85 -14.20 -84.13
CA THR A 366 14.72 -15.05 -84.64
C THR A 366 14.11 -15.92 -83.57
N GLN A 367 14.90 -16.41 -82.62
CA GLN A 367 14.35 -17.18 -81.49
C GLN A 367 13.70 -16.26 -80.47
N GLN A 368 14.24 -15.09 -80.21
CA GLN A 368 13.64 -14.10 -79.33
C GLN A 368 12.24 -13.76 -79.80
N GLU A 369 12.01 -13.55 -81.13
CA GLU A 369 10.68 -13.15 -81.63
C GLU A 369 9.63 -14.28 -81.48
N VAL A 370 9.99 -15.54 -81.80
CA VAL A 370 9.13 -16.70 -81.56
C VAL A 370 8.79 -16.86 -80.07
N ILE A 371 9.82 -16.76 -79.20
CA ILE A 371 9.64 -16.85 -77.74
C ILE A 371 8.72 -15.72 -77.26
N ARG A 372 8.95 -14.49 -77.75
CA ARG A 372 8.10 -13.33 -77.38
C ARG A 372 6.64 -13.55 -77.77
N LEU A 373 6.36 -13.93 -78.99
CA LEU A 373 5.01 -14.17 -79.49
C LEU A 373 4.32 -15.37 -78.81
N THR A 374 5.10 -16.45 -78.57
CA THR A 374 4.59 -17.64 -77.86
C THR A 374 4.31 -17.26 -76.35
N ARG A 375 5.21 -16.52 -75.73
CA ARG A 375 5.02 -15.99 -74.38
C ARG A 375 3.73 -15.17 -74.31
N ASP A 376 3.55 -14.24 -75.26
CA ASP A 376 2.38 -13.37 -75.27
C ASP A 376 1.10 -14.16 -75.34
N VAL A 377 1.03 -15.25 -76.13
CA VAL A 377 -0.10 -16.17 -76.20
C VAL A 377 -0.27 -16.97 -74.91
N GLU A 378 0.79 -17.66 -74.44
CA GLU A 378 0.75 -18.51 -73.27
C GLU A 378 0.42 -17.71 -72.00
N THR A 379 1.03 -16.52 -71.81
CA THR A 379 0.77 -15.65 -70.70
C THR A 379 -0.67 -15.17 -70.69
N ASN A 380 -1.18 -14.66 -71.84
CA ASN A 380 -2.53 -14.18 -71.92
C ASN A 380 -3.57 -15.31 -71.73
N GLN A 381 -3.29 -16.50 -72.27
CA GLN A 381 -4.16 -17.67 -72.08
C GLN A 381 -4.16 -18.14 -70.61
N ALA A 382 -3.00 -18.29 -70.00
CA ALA A 382 -2.87 -18.69 -68.61
C ALA A 382 -3.57 -17.68 -67.69
N THR A 383 -3.32 -16.37 -67.89
CA THR A 383 -3.95 -15.29 -67.17
C THR A 383 -5.45 -15.27 -67.31
N TYR A 384 -5.96 -15.48 -68.56
CA TYR A 384 -7.40 -15.55 -68.85
C TYR A 384 -8.09 -16.68 -68.04
N VAL A 385 -7.51 -17.89 -68.04
CA VAL A 385 -8.02 -19.06 -67.32
C VAL A 385 -7.99 -18.82 -65.81
N GLN A 386 -6.87 -18.24 -65.32
CA GLN A 386 -6.73 -17.92 -63.92
C GLN A 386 -7.72 -16.84 -63.41
N LEU A 387 -7.89 -15.77 -64.20
CA LEU A 387 -8.92 -14.75 -63.88
C LEU A 387 -10.33 -15.30 -63.91
N LEU A 388 -10.63 -16.20 -64.87
CA LEU A 388 -11.93 -16.87 -64.92
C LEU A 388 -12.19 -17.75 -63.71
N SER A 389 -11.18 -18.51 -63.27
CA SER A 389 -11.23 -19.29 -62.02
C SER A 389 -11.40 -18.39 -60.82
N LYS A 390 -10.66 -17.26 -60.74
CA LYS A 390 -10.77 -16.28 -59.66
C LYS A 390 -12.12 -15.58 -59.62
N GLN A 391 -12.69 -15.28 -60.82
CA GLN A 391 -14.07 -14.78 -60.93
C GLN A 391 -15.08 -15.74 -60.28
N GLN A 392 -14.93 -17.05 -60.57
CA GLN A 392 -15.83 -18.06 -60.00
C GLN A 392 -15.65 -18.15 -58.49
N GLU A 393 -14.40 -18.15 -57.98
CA GLU A 393 -14.11 -18.15 -56.55
C GLU A 393 -14.72 -16.95 -55.85
N LEU A 394 -14.51 -15.73 -56.37
CA LEU A 394 -15.06 -14.50 -55.80
C LEU A 394 -16.60 -14.46 -55.87
N ASN A 395 -17.22 -15.02 -56.96
CA ASN A 395 -18.66 -15.16 -57.02
C ASN A 395 -19.21 -16.11 -55.96
N ILE A 396 -18.55 -17.23 -55.70
CA ILE A 396 -18.90 -18.15 -54.61
C ILE A 396 -18.74 -17.46 -53.26
N MET A 397 -17.64 -16.73 -53.05
CA MET A 397 -17.38 -15.99 -51.83
C MET A 397 -18.47 -14.95 -51.57
N LYS A 398 -18.85 -14.16 -52.59
CA LYS A 398 -19.93 -13.19 -52.52
C LYS A 398 -21.31 -13.84 -52.27
N ALA A 399 -21.58 -14.96 -52.94
CA ALA A 399 -22.87 -15.68 -52.82
C ALA A 399 -23.00 -16.42 -51.48
N SER A 400 -21.93 -17.06 -51.01
CA SER A 400 -21.94 -17.77 -49.72
C SER A 400 -22.00 -16.83 -48.53
N ALA A 401 -21.53 -15.60 -48.74
CA ALA A 401 -21.43 -14.57 -47.67
C ALA A 401 -20.86 -15.11 -46.34
N GLN A 402 -19.95 -16.08 -46.46
CA GLN A 402 -19.23 -16.64 -45.31
C GLN A 402 -17.96 -15.81 -45.05
N GLY A 403 -17.94 -15.10 -43.90
CA GLY A 403 -16.69 -14.47 -43.41
C GLY A 403 -15.65 -15.54 -43.00
N ASN A 404 -14.44 -15.09 -42.75
CA ASN A 404 -13.37 -15.95 -42.24
C ASN A 404 -13.36 -16.07 -40.71
N VAL A 405 -14.34 -15.50 -40.02
CA VAL A 405 -14.48 -15.54 -38.56
C VAL A 405 -15.78 -16.23 -38.18
N ARG A 406 -15.70 -17.17 -37.25
CA ARG A 406 -16.86 -17.80 -36.64
C ARG A 406 -16.88 -17.72 -35.14
N ILE A 407 -18.05 -17.68 -34.55
CA ILE A 407 -18.20 -17.78 -33.07
C ILE A 407 -18.16 -19.28 -32.72
N VAL A 408 -17.17 -19.66 -31.93
CA VAL A 408 -17.01 -21.01 -31.37
C VAL A 408 -17.89 -21.18 -30.14
N ASP A 409 -17.76 -20.22 -29.20
CA ASP A 409 -18.55 -20.18 -27.98
C ASP A 409 -19.22 -18.83 -27.80
N TYR A 410 -20.50 -18.86 -27.54
CA TYR A 410 -21.27 -17.67 -27.12
C TYR A 410 -21.11 -17.45 -25.61
N ALA A 411 -21.16 -16.19 -25.21
CA ALA A 411 -21.10 -15.83 -23.81
C ALA A 411 -22.32 -16.35 -23.04
N TYR A 412 -22.06 -17.17 -22.02
CA TYR A 412 -23.08 -17.61 -21.07
C TYR A 412 -23.30 -16.55 -19.99
N VAL A 413 -24.46 -16.63 -19.34
CA VAL A 413 -24.74 -15.79 -18.16
C VAL A 413 -23.89 -16.32 -17.01
N PRO A 414 -22.94 -15.51 -16.49
CA PRO A 414 -22.09 -15.97 -15.41
C PRO A 414 -22.88 -16.13 -14.11
N GLU A 415 -22.74 -17.29 -13.46
CA GLU A 415 -23.44 -17.60 -12.22
C GLU A 415 -22.77 -16.95 -10.99
N ASN A 416 -21.44 -16.88 -10.98
CA ASN A 416 -20.65 -16.41 -9.85
C ASN A 416 -19.91 -15.10 -10.17
N PRO A 417 -19.90 -14.14 -9.24
CA PRO A 417 -19.12 -12.93 -9.39
C PRO A 417 -17.61 -13.20 -9.31
N VAL A 418 -16.82 -12.58 -10.17
CA VAL A 418 -15.34 -12.68 -10.18
C VAL A 418 -14.68 -11.69 -9.24
N ALA A 419 -15.37 -10.60 -8.87
CA ALA A 419 -14.91 -9.58 -7.94
C ALA A 419 -16.11 -8.98 -7.17
N PRO A 420 -15.87 -8.47 -5.95
CA PRO A 420 -14.67 -8.62 -5.14
C PRO A 420 -14.49 -10.05 -4.61
N ARG A 421 -13.26 -10.52 -4.49
CA ARG A 421 -12.96 -11.81 -3.84
C ARG A 421 -13.12 -11.67 -2.33
N LYS A 422 -14.34 -11.90 -1.83
CA LYS A 422 -14.75 -11.62 -0.44
C LYS A 422 -13.79 -12.19 0.60
N ALA A 423 -13.41 -13.46 0.48
CA ALA A 423 -12.48 -14.11 1.40
C ALA A 423 -11.09 -13.45 1.42
N VAL A 424 -10.55 -13.09 0.24
CA VAL A 424 -9.23 -12.49 0.11
C VAL A 424 -9.19 -11.08 0.73
N ILE A 425 -10.22 -10.26 0.46
CA ILE A 425 -10.30 -8.90 1.03
C ILE A 425 -10.45 -8.97 2.55
N THR A 426 -11.30 -9.86 3.07
CA THR A 426 -11.48 -10.05 4.52
C THR A 426 -10.18 -10.50 5.18
N LEU A 427 -9.45 -11.43 4.58
CA LEU A 427 -8.17 -11.91 5.11
C LEU A 427 -7.11 -10.82 5.09
N LEU A 428 -6.95 -10.12 3.96
CA LEU A 428 -5.95 -9.06 3.82
C LEU A 428 -6.22 -7.88 4.75
N SER A 429 -7.49 -7.46 4.92
CA SER A 429 -7.84 -6.38 5.84
C SER A 429 -7.61 -6.77 7.30
N ALA A 430 -7.89 -8.02 7.68
CA ALA A 430 -7.57 -8.55 9.00
C ALA A 430 -6.06 -8.52 9.25
N LEU A 431 -5.26 -9.09 8.33
CA LEU A 431 -3.80 -9.11 8.45
C LEU A 431 -3.20 -7.70 8.51
N ALA A 432 -3.69 -6.77 7.67
CA ALA A 432 -3.24 -5.38 7.68
C ALA A 432 -3.50 -4.70 9.02
N ALA A 433 -4.71 -4.85 9.58
CA ALA A 433 -5.06 -4.28 10.88
C ALA A 433 -4.21 -4.88 12.02
N GLY A 434 -3.98 -6.18 12.01
CA GLY A 434 -3.12 -6.87 12.98
C GLY A 434 -1.66 -6.41 12.90
N SER A 435 -1.11 -6.32 11.69
CA SER A 435 0.28 -5.89 11.44
C SER A 435 0.50 -4.43 11.84
N LEU A 436 -0.42 -3.53 11.49
CA LEU A 436 -0.35 -2.11 11.88
C LEU A 436 -0.41 -1.95 13.39
N THR A 437 -1.27 -2.73 14.06
CA THR A 437 -1.39 -2.71 15.53
C THR A 437 -0.12 -3.24 16.19
N ALA A 438 0.46 -4.33 15.69
CA ALA A 438 1.71 -4.87 16.19
C ALA A 438 2.86 -3.86 16.02
N LEU A 439 2.99 -3.25 14.86
CA LEU A 439 4.00 -2.23 14.57
C LEU A 439 3.83 -1.01 15.50
N TRP A 440 2.61 -0.53 15.66
CA TRP A 440 2.32 0.59 16.57
C TRP A 440 2.69 0.27 18.03
N LEU A 441 2.40 -0.95 18.49
CA LEU A 441 2.77 -1.41 19.84
C LEU A 441 4.29 -1.50 20.01
N MET A 442 5.02 -1.96 19.00
CA MET A 442 6.49 -2.00 19.00
C MET A 442 7.09 -0.60 19.09
N ILE A 443 6.62 0.34 18.25
CA ILE A 443 7.07 1.74 18.27
C ILE A 443 6.77 2.37 19.62
N ARG A 444 5.54 2.20 20.12
CA ARG A 444 5.13 2.72 21.44
C ARG A 444 5.97 2.15 22.58
N ASN A 445 6.35 0.88 22.52
CA ASN A 445 7.19 0.26 23.52
C ASN A 445 8.63 0.82 23.46
N ARG A 446 9.18 1.02 22.26
CA ARG A 446 10.50 1.63 22.05
C ARG A 446 10.58 3.08 22.57
N MET A 447 9.47 3.82 22.54
CA MET A 447 9.39 5.18 23.09
C MET A 447 9.37 5.23 24.64
N LYS A 448 9.19 4.10 25.33
CA LYS A 448 9.09 4.02 26.80
C LYS A 448 10.39 3.58 27.48
N ASN A 449 11.52 3.61 26.82
CA ASN A 449 12.79 3.05 27.30
C ASN A 449 13.35 3.82 28.51
N GLY A 450 12.93 3.41 29.74
CA GLY A 450 13.69 3.63 30.96
C GLY A 450 14.65 2.45 31.18
N ILE A 451 15.70 2.65 31.97
CA ILE A 451 16.70 1.64 32.39
C ILE A 451 16.00 0.45 33.03
N THR A 452 16.25 -0.77 32.52
CA THR A 452 15.61 -2.02 32.96
C THR A 452 16.58 -3.06 33.49
N SER A 453 17.91 -2.83 33.36
CA SER A 453 18.94 -3.74 33.86
C SER A 453 20.09 -2.95 34.49
N SER A 454 20.88 -3.62 35.37
CA SER A 454 22.12 -3.10 35.92
C SER A 454 23.18 -2.91 34.83
N GLU A 455 23.22 -3.81 33.84
CA GLU A 455 24.14 -3.77 32.70
C GLU A 455 24.04 -2.46 31.89
N GLU A 456 22.83 -1.91 31.74
CA GLU A 456 22.62 -0.62 31.07
C GLU A 456 23.31 0.55 31.81
N ILE A 457 23.43 0.46 33.14
CA ILE A 457 24.12 1.46 33.96
C ILE A 457 25.64 1.22 33.91
N GLU A 458 26.07 -0.04 33.97
CA GLU A 458 27.48 -0.43 33.90
C GLU A 458 28.10 -0.09 32.53
N ASN A 459 27.32 -0.20 31.46
CA ASN A 459 27.70 0.25 30.09
C ASN A 459 27.97 1.76 30.00
N LEU A 460 27.44 2.56 30.94
CA LEU A 460 27.77 3.98 31.10
C LEU A 460 29.03 4.22 31.96
N ASN A 461 29.79 3.16 32.29
CA ASN A 461 30.92 3.19 33.19
C ASN A 461 30.55 3.72 34.59
N LEU A 462 29.39 3.34 35.11
CA LEU A 462 28.88 3.69 36.43
C LEU A 462 28.71 2.43 37.26
N GLU A 463 29.24 2.43 38.50
CA GLU A 463 29.07 1.34 39.45
C GLU A 463 27.63 1.30 39.99
N VAL A 464 26.99 0.12 39.97
CA VAL A 464 25.68 -0.08 40.61
C VAL A 464 25.91 -0.47 42.07
N VAL A 465 25.66 0.47 42.99
CA VAL A 465 25.92 0.28 44.42
C VAL A 465 24.83 -0.54 45.09
N ALA A 466 23.58 -0.42 44.64
CA ALA A 466 22.48 -1.22 45.14
C ALA A 466 21.33 -1.33 44.14
N LEU A 467 20.63 -2.46 44.20
CA LEU A 467 19.40 -2.73 43.51
C LEU A 467 18.25 -2.76 44.55
N VAL A 468 17.35 -1.78 44.53
CA VAL A 468 16.25 -1.69 45.50
C VAL A 468 14.97 -2.18 44.84
N PRO A 469 14.44 -3.34 45.28
CA PRO A 469 13.23 -3.89 44.68
C PRO A 469 11.99 -3.04 44.96
N HIS A 470 10.96 -3.19 44.15
CA HIS A 470 9.69 -2.51 44.32
C HIS A 470 8.92 -3.12 45.51
N SER A 471 8.69 -2.34 46.58
CA SER A 471 7.93 -2.76 47.75
C SER A 471 6.45 -2.86 47.46
N LYS A 472 5.87 -4.05 47.67
CA LYS A 472 4.41 -4.27 47.56
C LYS A 472 3.64 -3.53 48.65
N THR A 473 4.23 -3.41 49.82
CA THR A 473 3.69 -2.70 50.95
C THR A 473 3.51 -1.21 50.67
N GLN A 474 4.58 -0.60 50.12
CA GLN A 474 4.58 0.80 49.69
C GLN A 474 3.53 1.03 48.56
N GLN A 475 3.48 0.14 47.59
CA GLN A 475 2.53 0.26 46.45
C GLN A 475 1.07 0.22 46.89
N LYS A 476 0.69 -0.70 47.77
CA LYS A 476 -0.66 -0.78 48.28
C LYS A 476 -1.07 0.53 48.96
N ARG A 477 -0.15 1.12 49.71
CA ARG A 477 -0.40 2.37 50.43
C ARG A 477 -0.50 3.59 49.53
N ASP A 478 0.35 3.71 48.55
CA ASP A 478 0.28 4.78 47.53
C ASP A 478 -1.02 4.71 46.75
N PHE A 479 -1.55 3.51 46.48
CA PHE A 479 -2.82 3.29 45.83
C PHE A 479 -4.00 3.78 46.73
N PHE A 480 -4.00 3.43 48.02
CA PHE A 480 -5.00 3.87 48.96
C PHE A 480 -4.96 5.39 49.19
N LYS A 481 -3.77 5.98 49.31
CA LYS A 481 -3.57 7.42 49.46
C LYS A 481 -4.13 8.22 48.27
N ASN A 482 -3.93 7.72 47.05
CA ASN A 482 -4.51 8.34 45.87
C ASN A 482 -6.02 8.20 45.74
N LYS A 483 -6.59 7.11 46.25
CA LYS A 483 -8.04 6.85 46.24
C LYS A 483 -8.81 7.64 47.31
N PHE A 484 -8.15 7.95 48.46
CA PHE A 484 -8.76 8.64 49.60
C PHE A 484 -8.15 10.04 49.85
N LYS A 485 -7.86 10.80 48.81
CA LYS A 485 -7.30 12.16 48.87
C LYS A 485 -8.08 13.19 49.72
N LYS A 486 -9.21 12.81 50.31
CA LYS A 486 -10.12 13.71 51.08
C LYS A 486 -9.97 13.68 52.61
N THR A 487 -9.19 12.79 53.19
CA THR A 487 -8.95 12.75 54.63
C THR A 487 -7.52 13.18 54.96
N GLY A 488 -7.37 14.39 55.43
CA GLY A 488 -6.11 15.06 55.78
C GLY A 488 -5.36 14.44 56.96
N GLY A 489 -5.26 13.12 57.02
CA GLY A 489 -4.48 12.41 58.03
C GLY A 489 -2.99 12.44 57.66
N ARG A 490 -2.15 13.12 58.48
CA ARG A 490 -0.70 12.99 58.49
C ARG A 490 -0.36 11.58 58.95
N SER A 491 0.18 10.79 58.05
CA SER A 491 0.54 9.42 58.35
C SER A 491 2.04 9.30 58.13
N ASN A 492 2.78 9.04 59.22
CA ASN A 492 4.18 8.70 59.25
C ASN A 492 4.40 7.40 58.50
N TYR A 493 5.03 7.44 57.34
CA TYR A 493 5.26 6.22 56.59
C TYR A 493 6.69 6.13 56.09
N LEU A 494 7.53 5.56 56.99
CA LEU A 494 8.84 5.11 56.67
C LEU A 494 8.86 3.59 56.62
N LEU A 495 9.11 3.04 55.42
CA LEU A 495 9.12 1.60 55.19
C LEU A 495 10.09 0.88 56.16
N ALA A 496 11.29 1.44 56.35
CA ALA A 496 12.31 0.91 57.29
C ALA A 496 11.91 0.90 58.75
N SER A 497 10.92 1.72 59.18
CA SER A 497 10.40 1.73 60.52
C SER A 497 9.26 0.75 60.72
N GLU A 498 8.37 0.59 59.71
CA GLU A 498 7.13 -0.17 59.83
C GLU A 498 7.22 -1.62 59.40
N ASP A 499 7.96 -1.89 58.30
CA ASP A 499 8.13 -3.24 57.74
C ASP A 499 9.60 -3.56 57.57
N ARG A 500 10.21 -3.93 58.66
CA ARG A 500 11.65 -4.24 58.73
C ARG A 500 12.04 -5.46 57.89
N ALA A 501 11.09 -6.31 57.51
CA ALA A 501 11.30 -7.52 56.71
C ALA A 501 11.07 -7.30 55.21
N ASP A 502 10.67 -6.10 54.79
CA ASP A 502 10.45 -5.80 53.36
C ASP A 502 11.79 -5.90 52.61
N THR A 503 11.78 -6.54 51.44
CA THR A 503 12.95 -6.75 50.60
C THR A 503 13.65 -5.46 50.18
N ALA A 504 12.92 -4.36 50.03
CA ALA A 504 13.50 -3.05 49.77
C ALA A 504 14.27 -2.51 50.96
N VAL A 505 13.83 -2.80 52.20
CA VAL A 505 14.55 -2.41 53.41
C VAL A 505 15.84 -3.19 53.56
N GLU A 506 15.85 -4.50 53.24
CA GLU A 506 17.05 -5.29 53.22
C GLU A 506 18.07 -4.78 52.19
N ALA A 507 17.59 -4.41 50.99
CA ALA A 507 18.46 -3.79 49.96
C ALA A 507 19.07 -2.45 50.48
N ILE A 508 18.32 -1.66 51.24
CA ILE A 508 18.82 -0.41 51.84
C ILE A 508 19.81 -0.70 52.98
N ARG A 509 19.67 -1.82 53.72
CA ARG A 509 20.68 -2.27 54.68
C ARG A 509 22.00 -2.68 54.00
N ALA A 510 21.92 -3.37 52.86
CA ALA A 510 23.10 -3.66 52.05
C ALA A 510 23.73 -2.36 51.53
N LEU A 511 22.91 -1.41 51.03
CA LEU A 511 23.38 -0.09 50.60
C LEU A 511 24.11 0.64 51.75
N ARG A 512 23.60 0.61 53.01
CA ARG A 512 24.28 1.17 54.16
C ARG A 512 25.68 0.58 54.33
N THR A 513 25.83 -0.74 54.18
CA THR A 513 27.12 -1.41 54.29
C THR A 513 28.10 -0.95 53.21
N ASN A 514 27.62 -0.85 51.97
CA ASN A 514 28.45 -0.34 50.86
C ASN A 514 28.87 1.12 51.06
N ILE A 515 27.97 1.96 51.57
CA ILE A 515 28.27 3.36 51.90
C ILE A 515 29.28 3.45 53.04
N TYR A 516 29.15 2.64 54.08
CA TYR A 516 30.13 2.61 55.17
C TYR A 516 31.58 2.45 54.67
N PHE A 517 31.83 1.44 53.83
CA PHE A 517 33.15 1.24 53.24
C PHE A 517 33.53 2.36 52.26
N SER A 518 32.60 2.88 51.49
CA SER A 518 32.85 3.97 50.54
C SER A 518 33.20 5.29 51.21
N MET A 519 32.72 5.52 52.43
CA MET A 519 32.93 6.77 53.19
C MET A 519 34.19 6.72 54.05
N LEU A 520 34.87 5.56 54.16
CA LEU A 520 36.17 5.49 54.91
C LEU A 520 37.26 6.33 54.24
N ASP A 521 37.25 6.41 52.91
CA ASP A 521 38.21 7.20 52.12
C ASP A 521 37.64 8.56 51.67
N ALA A 522 36.43 8.92 52.11
CA ALA A 522 35.79 10.17 51.73
C ALA A 522 36.37 11.37 52.49
N PRO A 523 36.44 12.56 51.90
CA PRO A 523 36.98 13.74 52.50
C PRO A 523 36.18 14.24 53.73
N ASN A 524 34.93 13.82 53.84
CA ASN A 524 34.06 14.17 54.96
C ASN A 524 32.85 13.20 55.04
N ASN A 525 32.09 13.31 56.15
CA ASN A 525 30.92 12.45 56.45
C ASN A 525 29.60 12.93 55.86
N VAL A 526 29.61 13.75 54.80
CA VAL A 526 28.43 14.23 54.11
C VAL A 526 28.12 13.36 52.91
N LEU A 527 26.94 12.75 52.91
CA LEU A 527 26.40 11.92 51.79
C LEU A 527 25.32 12.70 51.04
N MET A 528 25.53 12.97 49.81
CA MET A 528 24.53 13.55 48.93
C MET A 528 23.78 12.47 48.18
N ILE A 529 22.45 12.55 48.17
CA ILE A 529 21.56 11.69 47.36
C ILE A 529 20.86 12.56 46.35
N THR A 530 21.05 12.25 45.07
CA THR A 530 20.48 12.97 43.94
C THR A 530 19.95 12.02 42.88
N GLY A 531 19.43 12.53 41.74
CA GLY A 531 18.95 11.74 40.61
C GLY A 531 18.73 12.60 39.38
N ALA A 532 18.61 11.97 38.22
CA ALA A 532 18.52 12.66 36.96
C ALA A 532 17.22 13.48 36.81
N ALA A 533 16.10 12.89 37.19
CA ALA A 533 14.74 13.45 36.98
C ALA A 533 13.89 13.39 38.27
N PRO A 534 12.76 14.10 38.32
CA PRO A 534 11.76 13.93 39.35
C PRO A 534 11.27 12.48 39.45
N GLU A 535 10.71 12.09 40.58
CA GLU A 535 10.11 10.76 40.83
C GLU A 535 11.07 9.56 40.74
N ALA A 536 12.38 9.77 40.73
CA ALA A 536 13.37 8.69 40.79
C ALA A 536 13.35 7.96 42.16
N GLY A 537 12.77 8.55 43.19
CA GLY A 537 12.68 8.00 44.54
C GLY A 537 13.82 8.43 45.47
N LYS A 538 14.45 9.57 45.20
CA LYS A 538 15.54 10.14 45.99
C LYS A 538 15.18 10.22 47.48
N SER A 539 14.15 10.99 47.82
CA SER A 539 13.73 11.20 49.20
C SER A 539 13.25 9.92 49.91
N PHE A 540 12.70 8.93 49.11
CA PHE A 540 12.39 7.61 49.64
C PHE A 540 13.67 6.89 50.10
N ILE A 541 14.71 6.88 49.26
CA ILE A 541 16.00 6.28 49.57
C ILE A 541 16.66 7.05 50.70
N SER A 542 16.70 8.40 50.65
CA SER A 542 17.32 9.25 51.69
C SER A 542 16.72 9.01 53.08
N ALA A 543 15.39 9.01 53.18
CA ALA A 543 14.69 8.84 54.46
C ALA A 543 14.85 7.42 55.05
N ASN A 544 14.71 6.38 54.20
CA ASN A 544 14.83 4.99 54.65
C ASN A 544 16.29 4.64 54.97
N LEU A 545 17.29 5.15 54.23
CA LEU A 545 18.72 4.98 54.50
C LEU A 545 19.11 5.66 55.81
N ALA A 546 18.66 6.92 56.03
CA ALA A 546 18.89 7.63 57.28
C ALA A 546 18.33 6.86 58.48
N THR A 547 17.14 6.30 58.31
CA THR A 547 16.49 5.46 59.33
C THR A 547 17.31 4.20 59.66
N VAL A 548 17.74 3.47 58.60
CA VAL A 548 18.54 2.24 58.77
C VAL A 548 19.91 2.52 59.38
N MET A 549 20.55 3.66 59.07
CA MET A 549 21.82 4.09 59.69
C MET A 549 21.62 4.44 61.15
N ALA A 550 20.59 5.19 61.53
CA ALA A 550 20.28 5.55 62.88
C ALA A 550 19.94 4.31 63.74
N GLN A 551 19.17 3.36 63.21
CA GLN A 551 18.86 2.08 63.87
C GLN A 551 20.12 1.23 64.16
N SER A 552 21.25 1.48 63.46
CA SER A 552 22.52 0.84 63.75
C SER A 552 23.37 1.56 64.83
N GLY A 553 22.76 2.52 65.54
CA GLY A 553 23.39 3.27 66.61
C GLY A 553 24.26 4.47 66.15
N LYS A 554 24.15 4.87 64.87
CA LYS A 554 24.88 6.04 64.34
C LYS A 554 24.04 7.30 64.47
N ARG A 555 24.64 8.40 64.85
CA ARG A 555 23.97 9.72 64.89
C ARG A 555 23.88 10.25 63.47
N VAL A 556 22.67 10.40 62.95
CA VAL A 556 22.39 10.81 61.59
C VAL A 556 21.62 12.12 61.56
N LEU A 557 22.07 13.06 60.72
CA LEU A 557 21.33 14.25 60.37
C LEU A 557 20.89 14.12 58.91
N LEU A 558 19.58 14.12 58.68
CA LEU A 558 19.00 14.21 57.35
C LEU A 558 18.60 15.66 57.09
N ILE A 559 19.03 16.24 55.99
CA ILE A 559 18.70 17.60 55.57
C ILE A 559 17.95 17.56 54.24
N ASP A 560 16.73 18.11 54.24
CA ASP A 560 15.97 18.33 53.00
C ASP A 560 16.49 19.60 52.32
N THR A 561 17.34 19.42 51.35
CA THR A 561 17.91 20.52 50.57
C THR A 561 17.09 20.87 49.30
N ASP A 562 16.00 20.14 49.04
CA ASP A 562 15.04 20.51 48.00
C ASP A 562 14.08 21.60 48.48
N MET A 563 14.58 22.84 48.56
CA MET A 563 13.79 24.01 48.95
C MET A 563 12.72 24.42 47.93
N ARG A 564 12.51 23.63 46.84
CA ARG A 564 11.49 23.86 45.82
C ARG A 564 10.31 22.91 45.96
N LYS A 565 10.55 21.64 46.30
CA LYS A 565 9.53 20.59 46.41
C LYS A 565 9.83 19.60 47.56
N GLY A 566 10.58 20.04 48.56
CA GLY A 566 10.89 19.23 49.74
C GLY A 566 9.63 18.73 50.43
N TYR A 567 9.67 17.50 50.92
CA TYR A 567 8.54 16.88 51.62
C TYR A 567 8.97 15.85 52.68
N LEU A 568 10.24 15.84 53.09
CA LEU A 568 10.72 14.92 54.10
C LEU A 568 10.02 15.11 55.45
N ASP A 569 9.61 16.33 55.82
CA ASP A 569 8.80 16.62 56.97
C ASP A 569 7.51 15.78 57.00
N ARG A 570 6.86 15.61 55.88
CA ARG A 570 5.62 14.84 55.72
C ARG A 570 5.87 13.33 55.83
N LEU A 571 7.01 12.84 55.38
CA LEU A 571 7.40 11.43 55.52
C LEU A 571 7.60 11.05 56.97
N PHE A 572 8.18 11.96 57.77
CA PHE A 572 8.37 11.78 59.23
C PHE A 572 7.18 12.27 60.08
N GLY A 573 6.13 12.85 59.43
CA GLY A 573 4.94 13.36 60.10
C GLY A 573 5.19 14.59 60.97
N LEU A 574 6.25 15.33 60.68
CA LEU A 574 6.67 16.52 61.41
C LEU A 574 5.96 17.79 60.88
N THR A 575 5.86 18.79 61.74
CA THR A 575 5.36 20.13 61.41
C THR A 575 6.39 21.16 61.84
N PRO A 576 7.47 21.33 61.08
CA PRO A 576 8.56 22.20 61.42
C PRO A 576 8.08 23.66 61.41
N GLU A 577 8.48 24.44 62.45
CA GLU A 577 8.31 25.90 62.48
C GLU A 577 9.37 26.56 61.61
N PHE A 578 10.60 26.01 61.61
CA PHE A 578 11.77 26.49 60.88
C PHE A 578 12.44 25.33 60.12
N GLY A 579 13.01 25.65 58.97
CA GLY A 579 13.80 24.69 58.17
C GLY A 579 15.07 25.29 57.60
N LEU A 580 15.65 24.59 56.60
CA LEU A 580 16.93 24.99 55.98
C LEU A 580 16.85 26.41 55.40
N SER A 581 15.80 26.74 54.67
CA SER A 581 15.63 28.07 54.08
C SER A 581 15.59 29.19 55.14
N ASP A 582 15.06 28.93 56.34
CA ASP A 582 14.97 29.90 57.42
C ASP A 582 16.31 30.07 58.09
N ILE A 583 17.12 29.01 58.22
CA ILE A 583 18.53 29.08 58.70
C ILE A 583 19.34 29.94 57.74
N LEU A 584 19.28 29.63 56.44
CA LEU A 584 20.06 30.32 55.42
C LEU A 584 19.68 31.80 55.23
N ASN A 585 18.43 32.14 55.49
CA ASN A 585 17.96 33.52 55.51
C ASN A 585 18.26 34.25 56.87
N GLY A 586 18.89 33.57 57.85
CA GLY A 586 19.20 34.15 59.15
C GLY A 586 17.98 34.35 60.09
N LYS A 587 16.81 33.75 59.77
CA LYS A 587 15.58 33.85 60.56
C LYS A 587 15.58 32.93 61.77
N ALA A 588 16.34 31.83 61.72
CA ALA A 588 16.41 30.85 62.78
C ALA A 588 17.85 30.36 63.00
N ALA A 589 18.23 30.14 64.25
CA ALA A 589 19.47 29.45 64.59
C ALA A 589 19.34 27.95 64.23
N PRO A 590 20.42 27.27 63.80
CA PRO A 590 20.39 25.85 63.44
C PRO A 590 19.72 24.94 64.49
N ALA A 591 19.98 25.20 65.80
CA ALA A 591 19.44 24.43 66.90
C ALA A 591 17.90 24.44 66.98
N LYS A 592 17.22 25.49 66.46
CA LYS A 592 15.75 25.59 66.42
C LYS A 592 15.14 24.86 65.25
N ALA A 593 15.88 24.63 64.16
CA ALA A 593 15.40 23.97 62.99
C ALA A 593 15.70 22.46 62.96
N VAL A 594 16.61 21.98 63.80
CA VAL A 594 16.86 20.54 63.99
C VAL A 594 15.69 19.93 64.78
N GLN A 595 15.09 18.89 64.20
CA GLN A 595 13.95 18.22 64.80
C GLN A 595 14.22 16.76 65.10
N GLU A 596 13.73 16.25 66.22
CA GLU A 596 13.70 14.83 66.52
C GLU A 596 12.62 14.13 65.72
N THR A 597 12.98 13.04 65.04
CA THR A 597 12.09 12.33 64.14
C THR A 597 11.23 11.24 64.81
N GLY A 598 11.42 11.05 66.13
CA GLY A 598 10.81 9.91 66.85
C GLY A 598 11.61 8.59 66.63
N ILE A 599 12.66 8.61 65.81
CA ILE A 599 13.61 7.52 65.65
C ILE A 599 14.88 7.90 66.40
N GLU A 600 15.31 7.03 67.29
CA GLU A 600 16.53 7.25 68.09
C GLU A 600 17.74 7.52 67.19
N ASN A 601 18.54 8.50 67.50
CA ASN A 601 19.74 8.94 66.79
C ASN A 601 19.48 9.55 65.40
N LEU A 602 18.21 9.82 64.97
CA LEU A 602 17.91 10.47 63.71
C LEU A 602 17.29 11.84 63.93
N HIS A 603 17.93 12.87 63.43
CA HIS A 603 17.45 14.23 63.38
C HIS A 603 17.14 14.66 61.95
N LEU A 604 16.18 15.56 61.78
CA LEU A 604 15.79 16.12 60.47
C LEU A 604 15.89 17.65 60.51
N ILE A 605 16.45 18.23 59.45
CA ILE A 605 16.22 19.61 59.06
C ILE A 605 15.36 19.60 57.80
N SER A 606 14.12 20.08 57.87
CA SER A 606 13.23 20.19 56.72
C SER A 606 13.66 21.30 55.78
N SER A 607 13.08 21.36 54.58
CA SER A 607 13.37 22.43 53.61
C SER A 607 12.97 23.83 54.09
N GLY A 608 11.98 23.94 54.99
CA GLY A 608 11.45 25.20 55.47
C GLY A 608 10.47 25.88 54.51
N SER A 609 10.37 27.18 54.63
CA SER A 609 9.56 28.00 53.68
C SER A 609 10.21 27.99 52.28
N TYR A 610 9.38 27.93 51.21
CA TYR A 610 9.89 27.92 49.83
C TYR A 610 10.39 29.33 49.43
N PRO A 611 11.70 29.58 49.30
CA PRO A 611 12.24 30.87 48.95
C PRO A 611 12.19 31.11 47.45
N SER A 612 12.27 32.36 47.02
CA SER A 612 12.34 32.73 45.58
C SER A 612 13.73 32.46 44.95
N ASN A 613 14.77 32.39 45.77
CA ASN A 613 16.17 32.28 45.35
C ASN A 613 16.94 31.10 46.04
N PRO A 614 16.51 29.83 45.88
CA PRO A 614 17.11 28.71 46.56
C PRO A 614 18.60 28.52 46.27
N SER A 615 19.01 28.68 45.03
CA SER A 615 20.42 28.48 44.61
C SER A 615 21.36 29.49 45.23
N GLU A 616 20.94 30.77 45.38
CA GLU A 616 21.73 31.82 46.02
C GLU A 616 21.91 31.55 47.51
N LEU A 617 20.87 31.08 48.17
CA LEU A 617 20.93 30.70 49.57
C LEU A 617 21.90 29.52 49.85
N LEU A 618 21.96 28.56 48.93
CA LEU A 618 22.91 27.44 48.99
C LEU A 618 24.35 27.84 48.74
N MET A 619 24.59 28.96 48.07
CA MET A 619 25.93 29.55 47.86
C MET A 619 26.36 30.43 49.03
N ASP A 620 25.47 30.78 49.96
CA ASP A 620 25.81 31.60 51.13
C ASP A 620 26.72 30.85 52.11
N ASN A 621 27.62 31.56 52.76
CA ASN A 621 28.58 30.98 53.74
C ASN A 621 27.87 30.28 54.90
N ARG A 622 26.64 30.64 55.22
CA ARG A 622 25.83 29.99 56.27
C ARG A 622 25.57 28.52 56.00
N PHE A 623 25.48 28.13 54.73
CA PHE A 623 25.36 26.71 54.38
C PHE A 623 26.63 25.94 54.73
N ASN A 624 27.81 26.52 54.46
CA ASN A 624 29.09 25.95 54.85
C ASN A 624 29.20 25.83 56.36
N GLU A 625 28.86 26.86 57.11
CA GLU A 625 28.87 26.88 58.56
C GLU A 625 27.94 25.83 59.16
N LEU A 626 26.72 25.70 58.61
CA LEU A 626 25.77 24.65 59.01
C LEU A 626 26.36 23.27 58.82
N LEU A 627 26.93 22.98 57.64
CA LEU A 627 27.55 21.68 57.35
C LEU A 627 28.78 21.42 58.20
N ALA A 628 29.61 22.44 58.48
CA ALA A 628 30.78 22.29 59.36
C ALA A 628 30.39 21.91 60.81
N HIS A 629 29.36 22.54 61.38
CA HIS A 629 28.79 22.15 62.66
C HIS A 629 28.13 20.75 62.66
N ALA A 630 27.44 20.41 61.59
CA ALA A 630 26.78 19.10 61.44
C ALA A 630 27.83 17.97 61.38
N ARG A 631 28.92 18.14 60.64
CA ARG A 631 30.04 17.17 60.53
C ARG A 631 30.67 16.80 61.84
N GLN A 632 30.76 17.75 62.78
CA GLN A 632 31.38 17.50 64.12
C GLN A 632 30.38 16.77 65.04
N ARG A 633 29.11 16.96 64.89
CA ARG A 633 28.08 16.46 65.83
C ARG A 633 27.47 15.12 65.43
N TYR A 634 27.38 14.82 64.11
CA TYR A 634 26.79 13.64 63.60
C TYR A 634 27.84 12.72 62.94
N ASP A 635 27.58 11.42 62.98
CA ASP A 635 28.39 10.43 62.28
C ASP A 635 28.18 10.44 60.79
N TYR A 636 26.94 10.78 60.37
CA TYR A 636 26.56 10.96 58.98
C TYR A 636 25.63 12.15 58.81
N VAL A 637 25.87 12.93 57.76
CA VAL A 637 25.01 14.01 57.29
C VAL A 637 24.51 13.64 55.92
N ILE A 638 23.18 13.39 55.74
CA ILE A 638 22.57 13.00 54.46
C ILE A 638 21.82 14.21 53.88
N LEU A 639 22.17 14.58 52.65
CA LEU A 639 21.56 15.67 51.90
C LEU A 639 20.64 15.10 50.85
N ASP A 640 19.32 15.31 51.01
CA ASP A 640 18.34 14.98 49.98
C ASP A 640 18.21 16.17 49.01
N THR A 641 18.51 15.98 47.74
CA THR A 641 18.65 17.07 46.78
C THR A 641 17.61 17.03 45.66
N PRO A 642 17.27 18.18 45.02
CA PRO A 642 16.49 18.19 43.81
C PRO A 642 17.18 17.50 42.63
N PRO A 643 16.47 17.17 41.54
CA PRO A 643 17.04 16.50 40.38
C PRO A 643 18.12 17.34 39.67
N VAL A 644 19.22 16.70 39.26
CA VAL A 644 20.38 17.36 38.61
C VAL A 644 20.00 18.07 37.30
N LEU A 645 19.11 17.47 36.49
CA LEU A 645 18.74 18.06 35.20
C LEU A 645 17.71 19.19 35.35
N ALA A 646 16.99 19.24 36.46
CA ALA A 646 15.93 20.22 36.65
C ALA A 646 16.47 21.59 37.12
N VAL A 647 17.48 21.56 38.01
CA VAL A 647 18.01 22.78 38.68
C VAL A 647 19.50 22.68 38.91
N THR A 648 20.15 23.81 39.25
CA THR A 648 21.58 23.88 39.55
C THR A 648 21.90 23.55 41.00
N ASP A 649 20.92 23.54 41.89
CA ASP A 649 21.05 23.36 43.35
C ASP A 649 21.84 22.09 43.70
N ALA A 650 21.57 20.97 43.01
CA ALA A 650 22.30 19.71 43.24
C ALA A 650 23.80 19.82 42.94
N VAL A 651 24.21 20.64 41.98
CA VAL A 651 25.62 20.89 41.67
C VAL A 651 26.29 21.71 42.77
N ILE A 652 25.61 22.74 43.29
CA ILE A 652 26.13 23.57 44.38
C ILE A 652 26.30 22.72 45.64
N ILE A 653 25.31 21.92 46.00
CA ILE A 653 25.32 21.04 47.16
C ILE A 653 26.43 19.98 47.06
N GLY A 654 26.61 19.43 45.85
CA GLY A 654 27.59 18.37 45.58
C GLY A 654 29.02 18.75 45.84
N GLN A 655 29.39 20.04 45.79
CA GLN A 655 30.73 20.52 46.12
C GLN A 655 31.07 20.36 47.59
N HIS A 656 30.07 20.20 48.46
CA HIS A 656 30.26 20.04 49.91
C HIS A 656 30.17 18.56 50.35
N ALA A 657 29.78 17.66 49.45
CA ALA A 657 29.59 16.26 49.77
C ALA A 657 30.89 15.46 49.69
N GLY A 658 31.15 14.61 50.70
CA GLY A 658 32.24 13.64 50.67
C GLY A 658 31.93 12.44 49.77
N THR A 659 30.65 12.09 49.64
CA THR A 659 30.16 10.98 48.80
C THR A 659 28.88 11.38 48.13
N VAL A 660 28.73 11.05 46.83
CA VAL A 660 27.53 11.33 46.03
C VAL A 660 26.97 10.04 45.44
N LEU A 661 25.68 9.80 45.67
CA LEU A 661 24.92 8.71 45.09
C LEU A 661 23.85 9.24 44.11
N MET A 662 23.78 8.59 42.96
CA MET A 662 22.77 8.88 41.98
C MET A 662 21.64 7.84 42.04
N ILE A 663 20.38 8.30 42.12
CA ILE A 663 19.22 7.42 42.12
C ILE A 663 18.64 7.36 40.72
N SER A 664 18.52 6.16 40.17
CA SER A 664 17.85 5.85 38.90
C SER A 664 16.60 5.00 39.20
N ARG A 665 15.50 5.24 38.52
CA ARG A 665 14.26 4.47 38.72
C ARG A 665 14.07 3.48 37.57
N TYR A 666 13.88 2.22 37.90
CA TYR A 666 13.61 1.12 36.96
C TYR A 666 12.47 1.46 36.01
N ALA A 667 12.67 1.23 34.72
CA ALA A 667 11.74 1.47 33.61
C ALA A 667 11.16 2.91 33.53
N HIS A 668 11.82 3.89 34.21
CA HIS A 668 11.37 5.28 34.24
C HIS A 668 12.51 6.24 33.88
N THR A 669 13.65 6.16 34.52
CA THR A 669 14.82 6.98 34.21
C THR A 669 15.47 6.50 32.91
N ARG A 670 15.69 7.39 31.96
CA ARG A 670 16.32 7.05 30.68
C ARG A 670 17.84 7.03 30.81
N ALA A 671 18.52 6.15 30.08
CA ALA A 671 19.98 6.08 30.08
C ALA A 671 20.64 7.43 29.74
N ARG A 672 20.12 8.15 28.74
CA ARG A 672 20.57 9.49 28.33
C ARG A 672 20.40 10.54 29.44
N GLU A 673 19.32 10.46 30.24
CA GLU A 673 19.10 11.38 31.36
C GLU A 673 20.11 11.11 32.48
N LEU A 674 20.41 9.84 32.75
CA LEU A 674 21.41 9.44 33.71
C LEU A 674 22.80 9.92 33.27
N GLU A 675 23.18 9.64 32.03
CA GLU A 675 24.47 10.06 31.45
C GLU A 675 24.65 11.58 31.48
N ALA A 676 23.63 12.35 31.01
CA ALA A 676 23.69 13.81 31.04
C ALA A 676 23.82 14.37 32.47
N SER A 677 23.20 13.71 33.47
CA SER A 677 23.32 14.11 34.88
C SER A 677 24.71 13.85 35.44
N VAL A 678 25.26 12.69 35.12
CA VAL A 678 26.64 12.29 35.52
C VAL A 678 27.66 13.26 34.91
N GLU A 679 27.52 13.55 33.63
CA GLU A 679 28.42 14.48 32.93
C GLU A 679 28.35 15.88 33.52
N ARG A 680 27.13 16.38 33.84
CA ARG A 680 26.96 17.68 34.49
C ARG A 680 27.62 17.77 35.86
N LEU A 681 27.60 16.68 36.67
CA LEU A 681 28.26 16.64 37.96
C LEU A 681 29.81 16.53 37.79
N LYS A 682 30.28 15.70 36.86
CA LYS A 682 31.72 15.57 36.53
C LYS A 682 32.35 16.87 36.05
N GLN A 683 31.66 17.64 35.21
CA GLN A 683 32.11 18.96 34.73
C GLN A 683 32.30 19.96 35.86
N ASN A 684 31.62 19.76 36.99
CA ASN A 684 31.79 20.57 38.20
C ASN A 684 32.64 19.89 39.26
N HIS A 685 33.50 18.94 38.88
CA HIS A 685 34.43 18.21 39.74
C HIS A 685 33.78 17.41 40.87
N ILE A 686 32.50 17.01 40.68
CA ILE A 686 31.79 16.19 41.64
C ILE A 686 31.84 14.74 41.20
N ASN A 687 32.52 13.90 42.01
CA ASN A 687 32.64 12.48 41.71
C ASN A 687 31.43 11.70 42.27
N ILE A 688 30.76 11.00 41.38
CA ILE A 688 29.66 10.10 41.75
C ILE A 688 30.27 8.77 42.15
N LYS A 689 29.93 8.29 43.35
CA LYS A 689 30.43 6.98 43.82
C LYS A 689 29.74 5.82 43.13
N GLY A 690 28.46 5.98 42.81
CA GLY A 690 27.72 4.99 42.09
C GLY A 690 26.22 5.30 41.97
N VAL A 691 25.50 4.37 41.35
CA VAL A 691 24.09 4.49 41.08
C VAL A 691 23.30 3.47 41.90
N VAL A 692 22.14 3.89 42.41
CA VAL A 692 21.15 3.01 43.03
C VAL A 692 19.98 2.85 42.08
N LEU A 693 19.70 1.64 41.60
CA LEU A 693 18.53 1.33 40.76
C LEU A 693 17.33 1.01 41.65
N ASN A 694 16.42 1.98 41.73
CA ASN A 694 15.26 1.93 42.62
C ASN A 694 13.97 1.44 41.93
N GLY A 695 13.16 0.65 42.62
CA GLY A 695 11.87 0.20 42.20
C GLY A 695 11.88 -0.93 41.18
N MET A 696 12.91 -1.78 41.24
CA MET A 696 13.06 -2.91 40.33
C MET A 696 11.91 -3.90 40.45
N LYS A 697 11.26 -4.25 39.35
CA LYS A 697 10.17 -5.22 39.30
C LYS A 697 10.70 -6.62 39.04
N ARG A 698 10.07 -7.62 39.66
CA ARG A 698 10.36 -9.04 39.42
C ARG A 698 9.86 -9.44 38.04
N GLU A 699 10.73 -9.46 37.03
CA GLU A 699 10.45 -9.99 35.71
C GLU A 699 11.22 -11.31 35.51
N ALA A 700 10.57 -12.27 34.82
CA ALA A 700 11.04 -13.66 34.70
C ALA A 700 12.42 -13.83 34.00
N ASN A 701 12.97 -12.79 33.39
CA ASN A 701 14.24 -12.84 32.64
C ASN A 701 15.46 -12.21 33.36
N ASN A 702 15.26 -11.44 34.45
CA ASN A 702 16.36 -10.88 35.24
C ASN A 702 16.68 -11.78 36.45
N SER A 703 16.77 -13.08 36.23
CA SER A 703 16.89 -14.06 37.29
C SER A 703 18.26 -14.03 37.99
N TYR A 704 19.34 -13.62 37.35
CA TYR A 704 20.68 -13.65 37.96
C TYR A 704 20.86 -12.60 39.06
N ASP A 705 20.44 -11.38 38.88
CA ASP A 705 20.57 -10.28 39.85
C ASP A 705 19.62 -10.45 41.06
N TYR A 706 18.52 -11.19 40.90
CA TYR A 706 17.50 -11.39 41.92
C TYR A 706 17.68 -12.71 42.71
N TYR A 707 18.19 -13.77 42.10
CA TYR A 707 18.41 -15.07 42.77
C TYR A 707 19.49 -15.03 43.85
N ALA A 708 20.47 -14.16 43.77
CA ALA A 708 21.45 -13.97 44.82
C ALA A 708 20.81 -13.48 46.14
N TYR A 709 19.69 -12.75 46.05
CA TYR A 709 18.99 -12.19 47.21
C TYR A 709 17.90 -13.11 47.80
N ASP A 710 17.12 -13.82 46.92
CA ASP A 710 15.97 -14.66 47.33
C ASP A 710 16.42 -16.02 47.91
N ALA A 711 17.55 -16.55 47.45
CA ALA A 711 18.08 -17.84 47.94
C ALA A 711 18.48 -17.82 49.44
N TYR A 712 18.83 -16.64 49.97
CA TYR A 712 19.21 -16.50 51.40
C TYR A 712 17.98 -16.42 52.34
N HIS A 713 16.79 -16.04 51.85
CA HIS A 713 15.60 -15.80 52.67
C HIS A 713 14.50 -16.88 52.60
N SER A 714 14.51 -17.74 51.57
CA SER A 714 13.48 -18.80 51.43
C SER A 714 13.80 -20.04 52.31
N GLY A 715 14.93 -20.08 52.99
CA GLY A 715 15.34 -21.20 53.85
C GLY A 715 14.67 -21.26 55.23
N ASN A 716 13.95 -20.22 55.68
CA ASN A 716 13.48 -20.12 57.07
C ASN A 716 11.97 -20.15 57.30
N ASN A 717 11.16 -20.51 56.31
CA ASN A 717 9.69 -20.67 56.48
C ASN A 717 9.19 -22.08 56.15
N LYS A 718 9.90 -23.10 56.67
CA LYS A 718 9.36 -24.45 56.85
C LYS A 718 9.79 -24.96 58.20
N SER A 719 9.11 -24.56 59.26
CA SER A 719 8.97 -25.31 60.48
C SER A 719 7.61 -24.94 61.12
#